data_75be4fc30298171107bb13e9a8d87f32
#
_entry.id   75be4fc30298171107bb13e9a8d87f32
#
_cell.length_a   1.000
_cell.length_b   1.000
_cell.length_c   1.000
_cell.angle_alpha   90.00
_cell.angle_beta   90.00
_cell.angle_gamma   90.00
#
_symmetry.space_group_name_H-M   'P 1'
#
loop_
_entity.id
_entity.type
_entity.pdbx_description
1 polymer ?
#
loop_
_entity_poly.entity_id
_entity_poly.type
_entity_poly.pdbx_seq_one_letter_code
_entity_poly.pdbx_strand_id
1 'polypeptide(L)'
;MDIYDDGKLSGIRNPDGIWINSQVFREESLNFKKYGIYCSSPPNSPDWLKYWTEQRRRCLNGYSVGGVRITGDHYFYLNFCPIMKTEEDDNGLIKSKRAKKGKKELDFPDFWDGDYNYYWCREIARNGILDSGLILPEEADEIYSLPDLEQALKMKEVFDSLHLDVKIEPNYLYGGYNLIVGKSRRKGYSFKNASIGVNNYLTKPNKLTIFGAEDKKYLYPKGIFTMANNYLNFISQHTPWVYPRDVINQISKGHIRASTLEIKAGVPIEKGFMSEIMSLTFKDNPDSARGKDAYDLIFEEAGSFGTPGLLKDSYIASEDCVMDGDIKTGLITIFGTSGDMTGGTADYAEMHSSPLAFGLLPFQNVWDKDSEDMKCGFFHPISWNMPGHYDEQGNSNKASAISSELATRKFRIDNGATNAAMQKRMQEKPLGPFEAFGMVSINNFPVVELKRRLEIVRSKNLHLIKGTPVNLFFDAGKGKVVAEPILDGSANPVYKMKPDNISLEGCPIIYEYPSEVPVPGAYKIGYDPYRQDKGTSLAAILVYKTIIKGSYTRRVIVAEYIGRPENADDVNFIAKLFAELYNTQVMYENEVTHVKGYFRRRKWLHYLALQPDAVISKNVKNSKVARVYGCHMNEQLKDAGEKYIKDWLNDVQDFDEDGKAHTTIDQINSIGLLEELITYNRKGNFDRVMALMQVMFQEQESLLDKEYDEKATPNKNAKRLLSMMANMYNKNSSTFYNRLN
;
A
#
# COMPACT_ATOMS: atom_id res chain seq x y z
N MET A 1 16.12 13.30 -1.10
CA MET A 1 17.41 12.63 -1.28
C MET A 1 18.09 12.30 0.05
N ASP A 2 17.63 12.85 1.15
CA ASP A 2 18.31 12.81 2.45
C ASP A 2 17.90 11.68 3.40
N ILE A 3 16.88 10.87 3.05
CA ILE A 3 16.51 9.65 3.80
C ILE A 3 17.53 8.51 3.59
N TYR A 4 18.37 8.64 2.56
CA TYR A 4 19.35 7.63 2.15
C TYR A 4 20.78 8.09 2.34
N ASP A 5 20.98 9.21 3.03
CA ASP A 5 22.28 9.90 3.06
C ASP A 5 22.92 9.82 4.43
N ASP A 6 23.60 8.72 4.69
CA ASP A 6 24.78 8.83 5.52
C ASP A 6 25.95 7.96 5.06
N GLY A 7 25.84 7.36 3.85
CA GLY A 7 26.93 6.52 3.29
C GLY A 7 27.32 5.35 4.20
N LYS A 8 26.61 5.19 5.32
CA LYS A 8 26.88 4.13 6.29
C LYS A 8 26.19 2.87 5.81
N LEU A 9 26.94 1.79 5.78
CA LEU A 9 26.39 0.45 5.65
C LEU A 9 25.40 0.26 6.79
N SER A 10 24.12 0.03 6.49
CA SER A 10 23.20 -0.50 7.49
C SER A 10 23.73 -1.86 7.88
N GLY A 11 23.93 -2.08 9.13
CA GLY A 11 24.45 -3.35 9.59
C GLY A 11 24.23 -3.56 11.05
N ILE A 12 24.26 -4.81 11.43
CA ILE A 12 24.01 -5.24 12.80
C ILE A 12 25.21 -4.90 13.62
N ARG A 13 24.99 -4.05 14.61
CA ARG A 13 25.99 -3.62 15.57
C ARG A 13 25.65 -4.15 16.95
N ASN A 14 26.67 -4.33 17.78
CA ASN A 14 26.45 -4.53 19.20
C ASN A 14 25.95 -3.24 19.88
N PRO A 15 25.52 -3.25 21.14
CA PRO A 15 25.11 -2.07 21.87
C PRO A 15 26.14 -0.94 21.89
N ASP A 16 27.44 -1.27 21.75
CA ASP A 16 28.53 -0.30 21.67
C ASP A 16 28.74 0.29 20.27
N GLY A 17 27.87 -0.06 19.31
CA GLY A 17 27.94 0.41 17.93
C GLY A 17 29.02 -0.27 17.07
N ILE A 18 29.60 -1.36 17.54
CA ILE A 18 30.65 -2.11 16.84
C ILE A 18 30.01 -3.16 15.92
N TRP A 19 30.45 -3.23 14.68
CA TRP A 19 30.07 -4.27 13.74
C TRP A 19 30.49 -5.66 14.21
N ILE A 20 29.57 -6.61 14.09
CA ILE A 20 29.89 -8.01 14.44
C ILE A 20 30.12 -8.84 13.17
N ASN A 21 30.93 -9.88 13.33
CA ASN A 21 31.07 -10.89 12.29
C ASN A 21 29.82 -11.80 12.29
N SER A 22 28.92 -11.59 11.35
CA SER A 22 27.68 -12.35 11.23
C SER A 22 27.85 -13.84 10.96
N GLN A 23 29.05 -14.27 10.53
CA GLN A 23 29.37 -15.69 10.27
C GLN A 23 29.26 -16.54 11.53
N VAL A 24 29.43 -15.94 12.73
CA VAL A 24 29.25 -16.64 14.00
C VAL A 24 27.84 -17.21 14.19
N PHE A 25 26.83 -16.62 13.55
CA PHE A 25 25.46 -17.12 13.64
C PHE A 25 25.18 -18.35 12.76
N ARG A 26 26.07 -18.65 11.82
CA ARG A 26 25.94 -19.79 10.88
C ARG A 26 27.09 -20.80 11.00
N GLU A 27 27.74 -20.80 12.12
CA GLU A 27 28.93 -21.61 12.38
C GLU A 27 28.66 -23.11 12.17
N GLU A 28 27.49 -23.60 12.59
CA GLU A 28 27.11 -25.00 12.44
C GLU A 28 26.93 -25.43 10.98
N SER A 29 26.32 -24.58 10.17
CA SER A 29 26.18 -24.85 8.72
C SER A 29 27.51 -24.78 7.99
N LEU A 30 28.43 -23.88 8.39
CA LEU A 30 29.78 -23.79 7.84
C LEU A 30 30.60 -25.04 8.23
N ASN A 31 30.49 -25.51 9.46
CA ASN A 31 31.12 -26.76 9.93
C ASN A 31 30.56 -27.96 9.17
N PHE A 32 29.24 -28.07 9.01
CA PHE A 32 28.62 -29.11 8.21
C PHE A 32 29.08 -29.07 6.75
N LYS A 33 29.16 -27.92 6.14
CA LYS A 33 29.67 -27.76 4.76
C LYS A 33 31.12 -28.24 4.63
N LYS A 34 31.94 -28.02 5.65
CA LYS A 34 33.34 -28.40 5.66
C LYS A 34 33.56 -29.87 5.94
N TYR A 35 32.82 -30.47 6.89
CA TYR A 35 33.07 -31.79 7.41
C TYR A 35 32.00 -32.86 7.05
N GLY A 36 30.86 -32.44 6.50
CA GLY A 36 29.71 -33.32 6.18
C GLY A 36 28.92 -33.79 7.40
N ILE A 37 29.28 -33.36 8.62
CA ILE A 37 28.63 -33.71 9.89
C ILE A 37 28.55 -32.47 10.78
N TYR A 38 27.52 -32.40 11.64
CA TYR A 38 27.34 -31.34 12.63
C TYR A 38 28.16 -31.59 13.92
N CYS A 39 28.19 -32.81 14.38
CA CYS A 39 28.85 -33.19 15.62
C CYS A 39 29.80 -34.38 15.38
N SER A 40 31.05 -34.24 15.79
CA SER A 40 32.07 -35.29 15.67
C SER A 40 32.13 -36.26 16.87
N SER A 41 31.43 -35.93 17.96
CA SER A 41 31.36 -36.77 19.14
C SER A 41 30.57 -38.05 18.86
N PRO A 42 30.94 -39.20 19.45
CA PRO A 42 30.22 -40.46 19.28
C PRO A 42 28.74 -40.31 19.67
N PRO A 43 27.80 -40.88 18.90
CA PRO A 43 26.37 -40.82 19.22
C PRO A 43 26.08 -41.30 20.66
N ASN A 44 25.20 -40.57 21.36
CA ASN A 44 24.81 -40.80 22.75
C ASN A 44 25.92 -40.58 23.81
N SER A 45 27.09 -40.09 23.43
CA SER A 45 28.10 -39.67 24.42
C SER A 45 27.66 -38.39 25.15
N PRO A 46 28.19 -38.08 26.35
CA PRO A 46 27.85 -36.86 27.07
C PRO A 46 28.08 -35.59 26.25
N ASP A 47 29.15 -35.51 25.48
CA ASP A 47 29.46 -34.35 24.62
C ASP A 47 28.49 -34.27 23.45
N TRP A 48 28.09 -35.38 22.86
CA TRP A 48 27.07 -35.42 21.82
C TRP A 48 25.70 -34.95 22.33
N LEU A 49 25.29 -35.45 23.52
CA LEU A 49 24.04 -34.99 24.15
C LEU A 49 24.06 -33.51 24.49
N LYS A 50 25.18 -33.04 25.05
CA LYS A 50 25.37 -31.61 25.37
C LYS A 50 25.26 -30.73 24.10
N TYR A 51 25.93 -31.15 23.04
CA TYR A 51 25.89 -30.44 21.75
C TYR A 51 24.45 -30.30 21.24
N TRP A 52 23.74 -31.42 21.09
CA TRP A 52 22.38 -31.39 20.52
C TRP A 52 21.36 -30.75 21.44
N THR A 53 21.53 -30.82 22.75
CA THR A 53 20.71 -30.07 23.71
C THR A 53 20.90 -28.56 23.52
N GLU A 54 22.13 -28.09 23.35
CA GLU A 54 22.41 -26.68 23.10
C GLU A 54 21.87 -26.24 21.73
N GLN A 55 22.02 -27.04 20.67
CA GLN A 55 21.44 -26.71 19.37
C GLN A 55 19.93 -26.58 19.46
N ARG A 56 19.25 -27.48 20.14
CA ARG A 56 17.80 -27.38 20.36
C ARG A 56 17.41 -26.13 21.15
N ARG A 57 18.17 -25.78 22.18
CA ARG A 57 17.97 -24.57 22.97
C ARG A 57 18.09 -23.32 22.09
N ARG A 58 19.10 -23.25 21.20
CA ARG A 58 19.28 -22.14 20.26
C ARG A 58 18.13 -22.05 19.26
N CYS A 59 17.65 -23.15 18.76
CA CYS A 59 16.49 -23.21 17.84
C CYS A 59 15.17 -22.76 18.51
N LEU A 60 15.03 -22.96 19.83
CA LEU A 60 13.87 -22.54 20.61
C LEU A 60 13.97 -21.07 21.03
N ASN A 61 15.09 -20.70 21.67
CA ASN A 61 15.21 -19.48 22.43
C ASN A 61 16.06 -18.42 21.74
N GLY A 62 16.70 -18.74 20.61
CA GLY A 62 17.65 -17.88 19.93
C GLY A 62 19.08 -18.00 20.43
N TYR A 63 19.95 -17.22 19.80
CA TYR A 63 21.39 -17.27 20.03
C TYR A 63 21.98 -15.87 20.09
N SER A 64 22.84 -15.63 21.09
CA SER A 64 23.47 -14.33 21.30
C SER A 64 25.00 -14.47 21.23
N VAL A 65 25.63 -13.57 20.48
CA VAL A 65 27.08 -13.46 20.37
C VAL A 65 27.46 -11.97 20.30
N GLY A 66 28.46 -11.57 21.08
CA GLY A 66 28.99 -10.20 21.03
C GLY A 66 27.96 -9.10 21.31
N GLY A 67 26.96 -9.38 22.14
CA GLY A 67 25.87 -8.43 22.43
C GLY A 67 24.74 -8.41 21.41
N VAL A 68 24.84 -9.14 20.31
CA VAL A 68 23.76 -9.25 19.32
C VAL A 68 23.06 -10.60 19.47
N ARG A 69 21.75 -10.57 19.43
CA ARG A 69 20.88 -11.76 19.50
C ARG A 69 20.13 -11.96 18.19
N ILE A 70 20.03 -13.22 17.77
CA ILE A 70 19.11 -13.66 16.71
C ILE A 70 18.01 -14.55 17.30
N THR A 71 16.82 -14.54 16.68
CA THR A 71 15.70 -15.39 17.11
C THR A 71 15.98 -16.87 16.84
N GLY A 72 15.25 -17.77 17.51
CA GLY A 72 15.39 -19.21 17.29
C GLY A 72 15.07 -19.65 15.88
N ASP A 73 14.05 -19.06 15.27
CA ASP A 73 13.67 -19.32 13.88
C ASP A 73 14.77 -18.89 12.90
N HIS A 74 15.43 -17.73 13.15
CA HIS A 74 16.54 -17.28 12.32
C HIS A 74 17.76 -18.19 12.45
N TYR A 75 18.11 -18.58 13.70
CA TYR A 75 19.21 -19.52 13.95
C TYR A 75 18.97 -20.87 13.25
N PHE A 76 17.75 -21.41 13.36
CA PHE A 76 17.37 -22.66 12.71
C PHE A 76 17.48 -22.56 11.17
N TYR A 77 16.99 -21.46 10.57
CA TYR A 77 17.08 -21.25 9.13
C TYR A 77 18.52 -21.25 8.64
N LEU A 78 19.41 -20.53 9.31
CA LEU A 78 20.82 -20.38 8.92
C LEU A 78 21.60 -21.71 8.99
N ASN A 79 21.24 -22.59 9.94
CA ASN A 79 22.09 -23.74 10.26
C ASN A 79 21.53 -25.10 9.81
N PHE A 80 20.20 -25.23 9.65
CA PHE A 80 19.58 -26.55 9.41
C PHE A 80 18.72 -26.61 8.14
N CYS A 81 18.63 -25.53 7.38
CA CYS A 81 17.74 -25.41 6.22
C CYS A 81 18.51 -25.15 4.92
N PRO A 82 19.09 -26.18 4.29
CA PRO A 82 19.83 -25.98 3.04
C PRO A 82 18.91 -25.58 1.90
N ILE A 83 19.39 -24.69 1.04
CA ILE A 83 18.70 -24.14 -0.14
C ILE A 83 19.54 -24.33 -1.41
N MET A 84 18.89 -24.29 -2.56
CA MET A 84 19.60 -24.32 -3.84
C MET A 84 20.16 -22.94 -4.19
N LYS A 85 21.45 -22.74 -4.05
CA LYS A 85 22.16 -21.51 -4.45
C LYS A 85 22.79 -21.63 -5.84
N THR A 86 22.97 -20.51 -6.51
CA THR A 86 23.82 -20.43 -7.71
C THR A 86 25.27 -20.30 -7.25
N GLU A 87 26.15 -21.09 -7.83
CA GLU A 87 27.58 -21.06 -7.53
C GLU A 87 28.15 -19.67 -7.82
N GLU A 88 28.72 -19.01 -6.79
CA GLU A 88 29.37 -17.71 -6.84
C GLU A 88 30.89 -17.89 -6.71
N ASP A 89 31.69 -16.97 -7.22
CA ASP A 89 33.13 -16.94 -6.98
C ASP A 89 33.43 -16.29 -5.61
N ASP A 90 34.71 -16.36 -5.20
CA ASP A 90 35.19 -15.84 -3.92
C ASP A 90 34.97 -14.34 -3.72
N ASN A 91 34.51 -13.61 -4.76
CA ASN A 91 34.13 -12.22 -4.75
C ASN A 91 32.62 -11.99 -4.88
N GLY A 92 31.77 -13.02 -4.71
CA GLY A 92 30.33 -12.92 -4.84
C GLY A 92 29.84 -12.73 -6.28
N LEU A 93 30.69 -12.91 -7.27
CA LEU A 93 30.36 -12.84 -8.69
C LEU A 93 30.03 -14.22 -9.23
N ILE A 94 29.00 -14.33 -10.07
CA ILE A 94 28.65 -15.59 -10.73
C ILE A 94 29.84 -16.11 -11.54
N LYS A 95 30.36 -17.28 -11.14
CA LYS A 95 31.65 -17.89 -11.55
C LYS A 95 31.89 -18.04 -13.03
N SER A 96 31.03 -17.64 -13.93
CA SER A 96 31.41 -17.52 -15.35
C SER A 96 30.49 -16.61 -16.15
N LYS A 97 31.08 -15.61 -16.78
CA LYS A 97 30.44 -14.85 -17.85
C LYS A 97 29.98 -15.74 -19.04
N ARG A 98 30.44 -16.99 -19.12
CA ARG A 98 30.04 -17.98 -20.15
C ARG A 98 28.86 -18.85 -19.69
N ALA A 99 28.64 -19.03 -18.38
CA ALA A 99 27.53 -19.80 -17.87
C ALA A 99 26.31 -18.89 -17.67
N LYS A 100 25.59 -18.58 -18.73
CA LYS A 100 24.21 -18.04 -18.64
C LYS A 100 23.25 -18.99 -17.87
N LYS A 101 23.73 -20.15 -17.45
CA LYS A 101 23.08 -21.12 -16.55
C LYS A 101 24.09 -21.44 -15.45
N GLY A 102 24.09 -20.64 -14.38
CA GLY A 102 24.84 -20.99 -13.16
C GLY A 102 24.40 -22.36 -12.68
N LYS A 103 25.34 -23.24 -12.37
CA LYS A 103 25.08 -24.51 -11.71
C LYS A 103 24.49 -24.20 -10.33
N LYS A 104 23.39 -24.82 -9.99
CA LYS A 104 22.81 -24.71 -8.65
C LYS A 104 23.33 -25.83 -7.79
N GLU A 105 23.82 -25.48 -6.62
CA GLU A 105 24.30 -26.41 -5.61
C GLU A 105 23.48 -26.27 -4.33
N LEU A 106 23.42 -27.35 -3.55
CA LEU A 106 22.80 -27.33 -2.23
C LEU A 106 23.76 -26.66 -1.26
N ASP A 107 23.36 -25.54 -0.67
CA ASP A 107 24.15 -24.78 0.31
C ASP A 107 23.22 -24.20 1.37
N PHE A 108 23.75 -23.61 2.43
CA PHE A 108 22.97 -22.98 3.48
C PHE A 108 22.73 -21.50 3.20
N PRO A 109 21.64 -20.91 3.77
CA PRO A 109 21.40 -19.50 3.68
C PRO A 109 22.57 -18.66 4.21
N ASP A 110 22.81 -17.50 3.61
CA ASP A 110 23.69 -16.50 4.19
C ASP A 110 22.94 -15.70 5.24
N PHE A 111 23.69 -15.07 6.13
CA PHE A 111 23.13 -14.10 7.04
C PHE A 111 22.83 -12.79 6.28
N TRP A 112 21.62 -12.26 6.46
CA TRP A 112 21.20 -11.00 5.84
C TRP A 112 20.54 -10.10 6.87
N ASP A 113 20.87 -8.80 6.83
CA ASP A 113 20.24 -7.76 7.66
C ASP A 113 18.71 -7.68 7.44
N GLY A 114 18.24 -7.82 6.20
CA GLY A 114 16.81 -7.86 5.88
C GLY A 114 16.09 -9.07 6.49
N ASP A 115 16.76 -10.22 6.62
CA ASP A 115 16.22 -11.40 7.28
C ASP A 115 16.21 -11.21 8.81
N TYR A 116 17.26 -10.61 9.36
CA TYR A 116 17.32 -10.21 10.78
C TYR A 116 16.14 -9.32 11.16
N ASN A 117 15.88 -8.28 10.38
CA ASN A 117 14.71 -7.41 10.56
C ASN A 117 13.38 -8.21 10.53
N TYR A 118 13.21 -9.09 9.55
CA TYR A 118 11.99 -9.89 9.40
C TYR A 118 11.72 -10.80 10.60
N TYR A 119 12.71 -11.57 11.03
CA TYR A 119 12.55 -12.52 12.13
C TYR A 119 12.26 -11.81 13.46
N TRP A 120 12.91 -10.65 13.70
CA TRP A 120 12.60 -9.84 14.88
C TRP A 120 11.22 -9.22 14.83
N CYS A 121 10.81 -8.67 13.71
CA CYS A 121 9.45 -8.12 13.57
C CYS A 121 8.38 -9.18 13.77
N ARG A 122 8.64 -10.41 13.38
CA ARG A 122 7.77 -11.57 13.65
C ARG A 122 7.69 -11.90 15.14
N GLU A 123 8.83 -11.90 15.82
CA GLU A 123 8.92 -12.15 17.26
C GLU A 123 8.15 -11.06 18.04
N ILE A 124 8.39 -9.79 17.71
CA ILE A 124 7.71 -8.65 18.32
C ILE A 124 6.18 -8.70 18.07
N ALA A 125 5.77 -9.04 16.86
CA ALA A 125 4.34 -9.15 16.54
C ALA A 125 3.65 -10.19 17.43
N ARG A 126 4.30 -11.34 17.68
CA ARG A 126 3.76 -12.42 18.50
C ARG A 126 3.80 -12.09 19.99
N ASN A 127 5.00 -11.86 20.53
CA ASN A 127 5.28 -11.86 21.95
C ASN A 127 5.47 -10.46 22.54
N GLY A 128 5.62 -9.44 21.71
CA GLY A 128 6.07 -8.12 22.15
C GLY A 128 7.59 -8.08 22.41
N ILE A 129 8.08 -6.89 22.70
CA ILE A 129 9.51 -6.67 22.87
C ILE A 129 10.04 -7.20 24.20
N LEU A 130 9.24 -7.09 25.26
CA LEU A 130 9.67 -7.49 26.61
C LEU A 130 9.72 -9.01 26.76
N ASP A 131 8.78 -9.74 26.15
CA ASP A 131 8.70 -11.20 26.21
C ASP A 131 9.44 -11.90 25.06
N SER A 132 10.22 -11.16 24.28
CA SER A 132 11.03 -11.66 23.16
C SER A 132 12.30 -12.44 23.60
N GLY A 133 12.59 -12.47 24.90
CA GLY A 133 13.81 -13.05 25.47
C GLY A 133 15.07 -12.20 25.25
N LEU A 134 14.92 -10.92 24.91
CA LEU A 134 16.02 -9.95 24.86
C LEU A 134 16.52 -9.58 26.25
N ILE A 135 15.60 -9.47 27.20
CA ILE A 135 15.84 -9.16 28.60
C ILE A 135 15.39 -10.35 29.46
N LEU A 136 15.76 -10.34 30.72
CA LEU A 136 15.36 -11.36 31.68
C LEU A 136 13.86 -11.20 32.04
N PRO A 137 13.13 -12.29 32.35
CA PRO A 137 11.73 -12.20 32.76
C PRO A 137 11.50 -11.25 33.95
N GLU A 138 12.40 -11.28 34.93
CA GLU A 138 12.32 -10.39 36.11
C GLU A 138 12.44 -8.90 35.73
N GLU A 139 13.29 -8.57 34.76
CA GLU A 139 13.44 -7.21 34.23
C GLU A 139 12.21 -6.81 33.42
N ALA A 140 11.61 -7.73 32.66
CA ALA A 140 10.35 -7.49 31.97
C ALA A 140 9.20 -7.19 32.93
N ASP A 141 9.09 -7.95 34.03
CA ASP A 141 8.09 -7.73 35.08
C ASP A 141 8.27 -6.37 35.76
N GLU A 142 9.53 -5.94 36.01
CA GLU A 142 9.81 -4.60 36.53
C GLU A 142 9.31 -3.52 35.58
N ILE A 143 9.58 -3.66 34.27
CA ILE A 143 9.12 -2.69 33.26
C ILE A 143 7.60 -2.67 33.19
N TYR A 144 6.93 -3.82 33.22
CA TYR A 144 5.45 -3.89 33.21
C TYR A 144 4.82 -3.22 34.44
N SER A 145 5.54 -3.07 35.53
CA SER A 145 5.07 -2.41 36.74
C SER A 145 5.19 -0.87 36.70
N LEU A 146 5.88 -0.30 35.71
CA LEU A 146 6.09 1.14 35.57
C LEU A 146 4.82 1.86 35.08
N PRO A 147 4.68 3.18 35.32
CA PRO A 147 3.66 4.00 34.66
C PRO A 147 3.78 3.96 33.15
N ASP A 148 2.67 4.04 32.42
CA ASP A 148 2.57 3.86 30.97
C ASP A 148 3.65 4.61 30.16
N LEU A 149 3.94 5.85 30.53
CA LEU A 149 4.96 6.65 29.82
C LEU A 149 6.38 6.11 30.02
N GLU A 150 6.72 5.75 31.27
CA GLU A 150 8.04 5.19 31.59
C GLU A 150 8.20 3.80 30.99
N GLN A 151 7.15 2.99 31.02
CA GLN A 151 7.09 1.69 30.36
C GLN A 151 7.33 1.82 28.85
N ALA A 152 6.63 2.74 28.17
CA ALA A 152 6.81 3.00 26.74
C ALA A 152 8.26 3.44 26.40
N LEU A 153 8.88 4.25 27.24
CA LEU A 153 10.28 4.67 27.06
C LEU A 153 11.24 3.49 27.21
N LYS A 154 11.04 2.63 28.22
CA LYS A 154 11.86 1.44 28.42
C LYS A 154 11.70 0.42 27.30
N MET A 155 10.48 0.16 26.85
CA MET A 155 10.21 -0.70 25.69
C MET A 155 10.93 -0.17 24.45
N LYS A 156 10.93 1.15 24.25
CA LYS A 156 11.63 1.78 23.14
C LYS A 156 13.15 1.59 23.27
N GLU A 157 13.74 1.76 24.46
CA GLU A 157 15.17 1.51 24.68
C GLU A 157 15.55 0.06 24.31
N VAL A 158 14.75 -0.92 24.75
CA VAL A 158 14.96 -2.33 24.42
C VAL A 158 14.84 -2.57 22.90
N PHE A 159 13.84 -1.97 22.26
CA PHE A 159 13.66 -2.07 20.81
C PHE A 159 14.84 -1.44 20.04
N ASP A 160 15.26 -0.25 20.44
CA ASP A 160 16.36 0.48 19.77
C ASP A 160 17.69 -0.29 19.87
N SER A 161 17.89 -1.13 20.93
CA SER A 161 19.09 -1.98 21.08
C SER A 161 19.22 -3.05 19.99
N LEU A 162 18.14 -3.37 19.28
CA LEU A 162 18.16 -4.30 18.15
C LEU A 162 18.74 -3.68 16.87
N HIS A 163 18.84 -2.37 16.78
CA HIS A 163 19.28 -1.63 15.59
C HIS A 163 18.57 -2.07 14.29
N LEU A 164 17.26 -2.27 14.38
CA LEU A 164 16.45 -2.64 13.21
C LEU A 164 16.29 -1.46 12.24
N ASP A 165 16.19 -1.78 10.97
CA ASP A 165 15.95 -0.79 9.89
C ASP A 165 14.46 -0.40 9.73
N VAL A 166 13.66 -0.65 10.75
CA VAL A 166 12.23 -0.34 10.82
C VAL A 166 11.95 0.49 12.06
N LYS A 167 10.83 1.20 12.04
CA LYS A 167 10.37 1.98 13.19
C LYS A 167 8.98 1.50 13.62
N ILE A 168 8.81 1.24 14.90
CA ILE A 168 7.54 0.87 15.54
C ILE A 168 7.32 1.83 16.69
N GLU A 169 6.11 2.38 16.81
CA GLU A 169 5.76 3.23 17.96
C GLU A 169 5.66 2.37 19.24
N PRO A 170 6.09 2.90 20.41
CA PRO A 170 6.16 2.11 21.63
C PRO A 170 4.86 1.40 22.04
N ASN A 171 3.72 2.04 21.78
CA ASN A 171 2.40 1.48 22.08
C ASN A 171 2.03 0.21 21.27
N TYR A 172 2.82 -0.15 20.25
CA TYR A 172 2.66 -1.39 19.47
C TYR A 172 3.70 -2.45 19.80
N LEU A 173 4.60 -2.19 20.75
CA LEU A 173 5.66 -3.12 21.16
C LEU A 173 5.20 -4.18 22.17
N TYR A 174 3.96 -4.13 22.64
CA TYR A 174 3.39 -5.14 23.56
C TYR A 174 3.15 -6.52 22.91
N GLY A 175 3.15 -6.60 21.59
CA GLY A 175 2.82 -7.84 20.88
C GLY A 175 1.31 -8.05 20.71
N GLY A 176 0.93 -9.30 20.40
CA GLY A 176 -0.47 -9.64 20.18
C GLY A 176 -1.01 -9.24 18.80
N TYR A 177 -0.14 -8.87 17.86
CA TYR A 177 -0.49 -8.53 16.48
C TYR A 177 -0.26 -9.70 15.52
N ASN A 178 -0.92 -9.68 14.37
CA ASN A 178 -0.52 -10.46 13.21
C ASN A 178 0.48 -9.65 12.36
N LEU A 179 1.09 -10.28 11.35
CA LEU A 179 2.12 -9.61 10.53
C LEU A 179 1.79 -9.69 9.05
N ILE A 180 1.82 -8.54 8.37
CA ILE A 180 1.75 -8.46 6.92
C ILE A 180 3.07 -7.96 6.35
N VAL A 181 3.55 -8.61 5.28
CA VAL A 181 4.87 -8.39 4.70
C VAL A 181 4.78 -8.13 3.21
N GLY A 182 4.91 -6.87 2.79
CA GLY A 182 5.17 -6.50 1.41
C GLY A 182 6.63 -6.78 1.05
N LYS A 183 6.88 -7.42 -0.07
CA LYS A 183 8.25 -7.77 -0.46
C LYS A 183 8.56 -7.58 -1.94
N SER A 184 9.78 -7.24 -2.25
CA SER A 184 10.36 -7.41 -3.59
C SER A 184 10.52 -8.89 -3.94
N ARG A 185 10.51 -9.20 -5.23
CA ARG A 185 10.71 -10.59 -5.71
C ARG A 185 12.06 -11.16 -5.31
N ARG A 186 12.08 -12.49 -5.11
CA ARG A 186 13.28 -13.32 -4.83
C ARG A 186 14.00 -13.00 -3.54
N LYS A 187 13.25 -12.62 -2.49
CA LYS A 187 13.78 -12.42 -1.13
C LYS A 187 13.71 -13.68 -0.23
N GLY A 188 13.44 -14.84 -0.80
CA GLY A 188 13.51 -16.14 -0.10
C GLY A 188 12.43 -16.39 0.94
N TYR A 189 11.32 -15.66 0.95
CA TYR A 189 10.29 -15.75 2.00
C TYR A 189 9.66 -17.14 2.13
N SER A 190 9.40 -17.84 1.02
CA SER A 190 8.89 -19.23 1.08
C SER A 190 9.85 -20.16 1.80
N PHE A 191 11.16 -20.00 1.61
CA PHE A 191 12.19 -20.77 2.32
C PHE A 191 12.22 -20.45 3.82
N LYS A 192 12.21 -19.16 4.17
CA LYS A 192 12.19 -18.70 5.57
C LYS A 192 10.94 -19.19 6.31
N ASN A 193 9.77 -19.04 5.68
CA ASN A 193 8.52 -19.47 6.31
C ASN A 193 8.36 -21.00 6.36
N ALA A 194 8.90 -21.73 5.37
CA ALA A 194 9.01 -23.19 5.46
C ALA A 194 9.88 -23.63 6.64
N SER A 195 11.00 -22.92 6.88
CA SER A 195 11.89 -23.23 8.02
C SER A 195 11.23 -22.98 9.37
N ILE A 196 10.40 -21.92 9.48
CA ILE A 196 9.60 -21.64 10.69
C ILE A 196 8.67 -22.81 11.01
N GLY A 197 7.93 -23.30 10.01
CA GLY A 197 7.04 -24.44 10.19
C GLY A 197 7.79 -25.71 10.62
N VAL A 198 8.98 -25.93 10.05
CA VAL A 198 9.83 -27.08 10.43
C VAL A 198 10.42 -26.90 11.82
N ASN A 199 10.87 -25.69 12.19
CA ASN A 199 11.35 -25.43 13.54
C ASN A 199 10.25 -25.67 14.59
N ASN A 200 9.03 -25.17 14.35
CA ASN A 200 7.88 -25.45 15.22
C ASN A 200 7.61 -26.96 15.33
N TYR A 201 7.61 -27.66 14.19
CA TYR A 201 7.38 -29.10 14.15
C TYR A 201 8.40 -29.92 14.98
N LEU A 202 9.66 -29.49 14.99
CA LEU A 202 10.74 -30.19 15.69
C LEU A 202 10.90 -29.77 17.16
N THR A 203 10.49 -28.55 17.51
CA THR A 203 10.80 -27.97 18.82
C THR A 203 9.59 -27.77 19.73
N LYS A 204 8.37 -27.65 19.18
CA LYS A 204 7.17 -27.31 19.93
C LYS A 204 6.12 -28.42 19.88
N PRO A 205 5.91 -29.18 20.99
CA PRO A 205 4.95 -30.29 21.01
C PRO A 205 3.50 -29.79 20.83
N ASN A 206 2.68 -30.62 20.19
CA ASN A 206 1.27 -30.37 19.98
C ASN A 206 0.94 -29.05 19.23
N LYS A 207 1.88 -28.49 18.47
CA LYS A 207 1.66 -27.26 17.72
C LYS A 207 1.45 -27.54 16.24
N LEU A 208 0.47 -26.83 15.67
CA LEU A 208 0.11 -26.89 14.25
C LEU A 208 0.65 -25.67 13.52
N THR A 209 1.37 -25.90 12.43
CA THR A 209 1.69 -24.85 11.44
C THR A 209 0.86 -25.08 10.18
N ILE A 210 0.15 -24.06 9.71
CA ILE A 210 -0.65 -24.10 8.49
C ILE A 210 0.02 -23.23 7.43
N PHE A 211 0.29 -23.78 6.25
CA PHE A 211 0.63 -23.05 5.05
C PHE A 211 -0.63 -22.87 4.20
N GLY A 212 -1.08 -21.63 4.07
CA GLY A 212 -2.26 -21.26 3.32
C GLY A 212 -1.89 -20.54 2.01
N ALA A 213 -2.58 -20.81 0.92
CA ALA A 213 -2.45 -20.10 -0.33
C ALA A 213 -3.78 -20.09 -1.08
N GLU A 214 -3.95 -19.18 -2.05
CA GLU A 214 -5.09 -19.29 -2.95
C GLU A 214 -5.08 -20.61 -3.70
N ASP A 215 -3.97 -20.95 -4.36
CA ASP A 215 -3.87 -22.08 -5.28
C ASP A 215 -2.81 -23.09 -4.81
N LYS A 216 -3.13 -24.36 -5.01
CA LYS A 216 -2.29 -25.52 -4.72
C LYS A 216 -0.86 -25.42 -5.29
N LYS A 217 -0.66 -24.74 -6.42
CA LYS A 217 0.66 -24.57 -7.06
C LYS A 217 1.68 -23.85 -6.19
N TYR A 218 1.24 -23.01 -5.24
CA TYR A 218 2.11 -22.31 -4.29
C TYR A 218 2.49 -23.17 -3.10
N LEU A 219 1.75 -24.26 -2.86
CA LEU A 219 1.99 -25.21 -1.77
C LEU A 219 2.86 -26.40 -2.22
N TYR A 220 2.52 -26.99 -3.35
CA TYR A 220 3.23 -28.13 -3.95
C TYR A 220 2.96 -28.26 -5.45
N PRO A 221 3.80 -28.94 -6.27
CA PRO A 221 4.97 -29.76 -5.88
C PRO A 221 6.26 -29.01 -5.63
N LYS A 222 6.32 -27.70 -5.88
CA LYS A 222 7.53 -26.85 -5.73
C LYS A 222 7.30 -25.69 -4.75
N GLY A 223 6.19 -25.67 -4.06
CA GLY A 223 5.80 -24.63 -3.12
C GLY A 223 6.32 -24.85 -1.69
N ILE A 224 5.84 -24.02 -0.79
CA ILE A 224 6.32 -23.92 0.60
C ILE A 224 6.24 -25.24 1.37
N PHE A 225 5.15 -26.02 1.19
CA PHE A 225 5.00 -27.31 1.88
C PHE A 225 6.05 -28.33 1.42
N THR A 226 6.38 -28.34 0.11
CA THR A 226 7.46 -29.21 -0.40
C THR A 226 8.82 -28.79 0.13
N MET A 227 9.07 -27.47 0.29
CA MET A 227 10.30 -26.95 0.90
C MET A 227 10.42 -27.42 2.35
N ALA A 228 9.35 -27.32 3.13
CA ALA A 228 9.32 -27.82 4.51
C ALA A 228 9.61 -29.34 4.59
N ASN A 229 8.99 -30.15 3.71
CA ASN A 229 9.27 -31.58 3.67
C ASN A 229 10.73 -31.89 3.29
N ASN A 230 11.32 -31.11 2.37
CA ASN A 230 12.74 -31.27 2.01
C ASN A 230 13.67 -30.96 3.20
N TYR A 231 13.35 -29.96 4.01
CA TYR A 231 14.09 -29.67 5.25
C TYR A 231 13.95 -30.81 6.27
N LEU A 232 12.75 -31.32 6.48
CA LEU A 232 12.54 -32.47 7.36
C LEU A 232 13.34 -33.71 6.91
N ASN A 233 13.42 -33.96 5.60
CA ASN A 233 14.21 -35.07 5.06
C ASN A 233 15.71 -34.87 5.30
N PHE A 234 16.23 -33.66 5.04
CA PHE A 234 17.62 -33.35 5.32
C PHE A 234 17.95 -33.48 6.80
N ILE A 235 17.13 -32.93 7.68
CA ILE A 235 17.31 -32.98 9.15
C ILE A 235 17.27 -34.41 9.63
N SER A 236 16.36 -35.24 9.15
CA SER A 236 16.26 -36.66 9.51
C SER A 236 17.48 -37.47 9.10
N GLN A 237 18.22 -37.06 8.08
CA GLN A 237 19.44 -37.71 7.61
C GLN A 237 20.70 -37.31 8.38
N HIS A 238 20.74 -36.06 8.89
CA HIS A 238 21.98 -35.46 9.39
C HIS A 238 21.94 -35.04 10.86
N THR A 239 20.79 -35.19 11.54
CA THR A 239 20.61 -34.84 12.95
C THR A 239 19.87 -35.94 13.71
N PRO A 240 19.92 -35.98 15.06
CA PRO A 240 19.10 -36.88 15.84
C PRO A 240 17.62 -36.51 15.94
N TRP A 241 17.21 -35.42 15.32
CA TRP A 241 15.83 -34.88 15.38
C TRP A 241 14.93 -35.62 14.39
N VAL A 242 14.76 -36.88 14.58
CA VAL A 242 13.93 -37.74 13.74
C VAL A 242 12.65 -38.06 14.47
N TYR A 243 11.53 -37.63 13.94
CA TYR A 243 10.20 -37.96 14.45
C TYR A 243 9.51 -38.93 13.49
N PRO A 244 8.91 -40.02 14.03
CA PRO A 244 8.05 -40.90 13.24
C PRO A 244 6.91 -40.09 12.61
N ARG A 245 6.57 -40.44 11.37
CA ARG A 245 5.51 -39.81 10.58
C ARG A 245 4.56 -40.86 9.99
N ASP A 246 4.39 -41.98 10.69
CA ASP A 246 3.74 -43.17 10.15
C ASP A 246 2.23 -43.00 10.03
N VAL A 247 1.62 -42.22 10.95
CA VAL A 247 0.16 -42.05 11.00
C VAL A 247 -0.31 -41.10 9.90
N ILE A 248 0.32 -39.93 9.82
CA ILE A 248 -0.02 -38.95 8.82
C ILE A 248 1.25 -38.42 8.15
N ASN A 249 1.55 -38.97 6.99
CA ASN A 249 2.61 -38.47 6.11
C ASN A 249 2.05 -38.45 4.68
N GLN A 250 1.06 -37.57 4.46
CA GLN A 250 0.36 -37.50 3.18
C GLN A 250 0.79 -36.22 2.43
N ILE A 251 2.00 -36.24 1.87
CA ILE A 251 2.54 -35.10 1.12
C ILE A 251 1.59 -34.64 0.01
N SER A 252 0.97 -35.59 -0.71
CA SER A 252 0.00 -35.30 -1.76
C SER A 252 -1.29 -34.64 -1.25
N LYS A 253 -1.60 -34.80 0.03
CA LYS A 253 -2.72 -34.14 0.72
C LYS A 253 -2.26 -32.95 1.56
N GLY A 254 -0.93 -32.67 1.59
CA GLY A 254 -0.39 -31.53 2.31
C GLY A 254 -0.51 -31.62 3.83
N HIS A 255 -0.28 -32.79 4.43
CA HIS A 255 -0.36 -32.98 5.87
C HIS A 255 0.74 -33.90 6.37
N ILE A 256 1.46 -33.48 7.40
CA ILE A 256 2.50 -34.23 8.09
C ILE A 256 2.27 -34.06 9.61
N ARG A 257 2.34 -35.18 10.37
CA ARG A 257 2.22 -35.19 11.83
C ARG A 257 3.31 -36.04 12.46
N ALA A 258 3.90 -35.57 13.56
CA ALA A 258 4.94 -36.22 14.31
C ALA A 258 4.35 -37.27 15.28
N SER A 259 3.89 -38.37 14.74
CA SER A 259 3.22 -39.44 15.54
C SER A 259 3.41 -40.83 14.97
N THR A 260 3.23 -41.83 15.84
CA THR A 260 3.19 -43.26 15.49
C THR A 260 2.03 -43.91 16.23
N LEU A 261 1.58 -45.10 15.75
CA LEU A 261 0.58 -45.92 16.42
C LEU A 261 1.25 -47.00 17.25
N GLU A 262 0.92 -47.05 18.53
CA GLU A 262 1.28 -48.16 19.43
C GLU A 262 0.02 -48.92 19.80
N ILE A 263 0.08 -50.26 19.72
CA ILE A 263 -1.04 -51.11 20.15
C ILE A 263 -0.88 -51.47 21.63
N LYS A 264 -1.77 -50.98 22.47
CA LYS A 264 -1.85 -51.36 23.89
C LYS A 264 -3.16 -52.07 24.16
N ALA A 265 -3.06 -53.32 24.67
CA ALA A 265 -4.22 -54.15 24.97
C ALA A 265 -5.19 -54.30 23.78
N GLY A 266 -4.67 -54.37 22.57
CA GLY A 266 -5.47 -54.48 21.33
C GLY A 266 -6.07 -53.16 20.82
N VAL A 267 -5.85 -52.00 21.50
CA VAL A 267 -6.32 -50.68 21.09
C VAL A 267 -5.16 -49.90 20.51
N PRO A 268 -5.29 -49.35 19.29
CA PRO A 268 -4.31 -48.43 18.73
C PRO A 268 -4.34 -47.10 19.47
N ILE A 269 -3.21 -46.68 20.01
CA ILE A 269 -3.01 -45.39 20.68
C ILE A 269 -1.97 -44.63 19.88
N GLU A 270 -2.33 -43.40 19.48
CA GLU A 270 -1.42 -42.50 18.82
C GLU A 270 -0.46 -41.89 19.86
N LYS A 271 0.84 -41.92 19.56
CA LYS A 271 1.89 -41.35 20.38
C LYS A 271 2.91 -40.61 19.56
N GLY A 272 3.60 -39.65 20.17
CA GLY A 272 4.67 -38.89 19.54
C GLY A 272 4.76 -37.48 20.06
N PHE A 273 5.41 -36.64 19.30
CA PHE A 273 5.57 -35.23 19.58
C PHE A 273 4.28 -34.44 19.24
N MET A 274 3.42 -35.01 18.40
CA MET A 274 2.09 -34.56 18.01
C MET A 274 2.06 -33.19 17.31
N SER A 275 3.21 -32.64 16.93
CA SER A 275 3.30 -31.43 16.12
C SER A 275 2.91 -31.70 14.66
N GLU A 276 2.36 -30.70 13.98
CA GLU A 276 1.82 -30.87 12.63
C GLU A 276 2.26 -29.74 11.70
N ILE A 277 2.39 -30.09 10.42
CA ILE A 277 2.46 -29.14 9.30
C ILE A 277 1.33 -29.50 8.34
N MET A 278 0.47 -28.52 8.05
CA MET A 278 -0.67 -28.67 7.15
C MET A 278 -0.64 -27.61 6.06
N SER A 279 -1.14 -27.94 4.87
CA SER A 279 -1.37 -26.98 3.80
C SER A 279 -2.85 -26.85 3.47
N LEU A 280 -3.31 -25.63 3.22
CA LEU A 280 -4.71 -25.32 2.88
C LEU A 280 -4.78 -24.42 1.66
N THR A 281 -5.83 -24.58 0.85
CA THR A 281 -6.17 -23.65 -0.24
C THR A 281 -7.45 -22.91 0.09
N PHE A 282 -7.49 -21.62 -0.26
CA PHE A 282 -8.61 -20.73 0.05
C PHE A 282 -9.46 -20.41 -1.20
N LYS A 283 -9.03 -20.81 -2.40
CA LYS A 283 -9.68 -20.46 -3.66
C LYS A 283 -11.19 -20.76 -3.70
N ASP A 284 -11.56 -21.94 -3.21
CA ASP A 284 -12.94 -22.42 -3.25
C ASP A 284 -13.71 -22.22 -1.94
N ASN A 285 -12.97 -21.94 -0.84
CA ASN A 285 -13.55 -21.78 0.48
C ASN A 285 -12.66 -20.88 1.37
N PRO A 286 -13.06 -19.64 1.65
CA PRO A 286 -12.34 -18.75 2.56
C PRO A 286 -12.30 -19.28 4.01
N ASP A 287 -13.26 -20.12 4.41
CA ASP A 287 -13.32 -20.72 5.75
C ASP A 287 -12.44 -21.97 5.94
N SER A 288 -11.53 -22.27 5.00
CA SER A 288 -10.73 -23.52 5.02
C SER A 288 -9.92 -23.75 6.30
N ALA A 289 -9.52 -22.68 6.99
CA ALA A 289 -8.79 -22.76 8.26
C ALA A 289 -9.68 -22.86 9.50
N ARG A 290 -10.97 -22.51 9.38
CA ARG A 290 -11.89 -22.44 10.52
C ARG A 290 -11.93 -23.74 11.34
N GLY A 291 -11.94 -23.61 12.65
CA GLY A 291 -11.96 -24.74 13.61
C GLY A 291 -10.62 -25.46 13.78
N LYS A 292 -9.51 -24.87 13.35
CA LYS A 292 -8.15 -25.35 13.62
C LYS A 292 -7.46 -24.45 14.64
N ASP A 293 -6.67 -25.05 15.54
CA ASP A 293 -5.84 -24.32 16.50
C ASP A 293 -4.40 -24.27 15.95
N ALA A 294 -4.02 -23.11 15.38
CA ALA A 294 -2.76 -22.92 14.71
C ALA A 294 -1.79 -22.09 15.55
N TYR A 295 -0.60 -22.62 15.76
CA TYR A 295 0.51 -21.85 16.34
C TYR A 295 1.09 -20.85 15.32
N ASP A 296 1.15 -21.25 14.05
CA ASP A 296 1.46 -20.38 12.91
C ASP A 296 0.51 -20.66 11.76
N LEU A 297 -0.11 -19.62 11.22
CA LEU A 297 -0.82 -19.66 9.96
C LEU A 297 -0.15 -18.69 8.99
N ILE A 298 0.36 -19.20 7.89
CA ILE A 298 1.22 -18.47 6.97
C ILE A 298 0.55 -18.41 5.59
N PHE A 299 0.12 -17.23 5.16
CA PHE A 299 -0.44 -16.98 3.84
C PHE A 299 0.69 -16.76 2.83
N GLU A 300 0.86 -17.71 1.90
CA GLU A 300 1.86 -17.70 0.83
C GLU A 300 1.37 -16.92 -0.38
N GLU A 301 2.22 -16.02 -0.90
CA GLU A 301 1.97 -15.19 -2.10
C GLU A 301 0.61 -14.49 -2.10
N ALA A 302 0.33 -13.73 -1.04
CA ALA A 302 -0.94 -13.01 -0.85
C ALA A 302 -1.32 -12.08 -2.02
N GLY A 303 -0.34 -11.52 -2.73
CA GLY A 303 -0.58 -10.76 -3.95
C GLY A 303 -1.11 -11.57 -5.14
N SER A 304 -1.19 -12.90 -5.03
CA SER A 304 -1.71 -13.78 -6.08
C SER A 304 -3.17 -14.18 -5.90
N PHE A 305 -3.83 -13.77 -4.82
CA PHE A 305 -5.26 -13.98 -4.61
C PHE A 305 -6.02 -13.24 -5.70
N GLY A 306 -6.66 -13.98 -6.62
CA GLY A 306 -7.22 -13.42 -7.85
C GLY A 306 -8.62 -12.84 -7.69
N THR A 307 -9.37 -13.30 -6.67
CA THR A 307 -10.75 -12.86 -6.43
C THR A 307 -10.75 -11.68 -5.44
N PRO A 308 -11.37 -10.53 -5.78
CA PRO A 308 -11.54 -9.43 -4.83
C PRO A 308 -12.30 -9.86 -3.59
N GLY A 309 -11.83 -9.46 -2.40
CA GLY A 309 -12.39 -9.83 -1.10
C GLY A 309 -11.84 -11.14 -0.53
N LEU A 310 -11.39 -12.08 -1.37
CA LEU A 310 -11.02 -13.43 -0.94
C LEU A 310 -9.90 -13.46 0.12
N LEU A 311 -8.88 -12.64 -0.03
CA LEU A 311 -7.78 -12.60 0.95
C LEU A 311 -8.27 -12.07 2.30
N LYS A 312 -9.06 -11.00 2.30
CA LYS A 312 -9.64 -10.43 3.53
C LYS A 312 -10.58 -11.39 4.22
N ASP A 313 -11.49 -12.00 3.46
CA ASP A 313 -12.46 -12.97 3.99
C ASP A 313 -11.73 -14.20 4.58
N SER A 314 -10.71 -14.71 3.88
CA SER A 314 -9.88 -15.83 4.37
C SER A 314 -9.09 -15.46 5.63
N TYR A 315 -8.57 -14.23 5.69
CA TYR A 315 -7.87 -13.73 6.87
C TYR A 315 -8.80 -13.60 8.06
N ILE A 316 -9.94 -12.91 7.93
CA ILE A 316 -10.92 -12.71 8.98
C ILE A 316 -11.45 -14.06 9.50
N ALA A 317 -11.78 -14.99 8.59
CA ALA A 317 -12.23 -16.34 8.96
C ALA A 317 -11.16 -17.17 9.69
N SER A 318 -9.89 -16.77 9.58
CA SER A 318 -8.75 -17.46 10.20
C SER A 318 -8.26 -16.82 11.51
N GLU A 319 -8.77 -15.65 11.90
CA GLU A 319 -8.27 -14.95 13.11
C GLU A 319 -8.48 -15.78 14.38
N ASP A 320 -9.63 -16.43 14.51
CA ASP A 320 -9.93 -17.31 15.64
C ASP A 320 -9.01 -18.54 15.72
N CYS A 321 -8.36 -18.94 14.61
CA CYS A 321 -7.45 -20.07 14.59
C CYS A 321 -6.16 -19.86 15.41
N VAL A 322 -5.84 -18.61 15.73
CA VAL A 322 -4.65 -18.22 16.50
C VAL A 322 -5.01 -17.61 17.86
N MET A 323 -6.26 -17.83 18.30
CA MET A 323 -6.81 -17.34 19.55
C MET A 323 -7.28 -18.49 20.43
N ASP A 324 -7.23 -18.32 21.76
CA ASP A 324 -7.92 -19.16 22.75
C ASP A 324 -8.77 -18.21 23.63
N GLY A 325 -10.04 -18.09 23.29
CA GLY A 325 -10.89 -17.02 23.78
C GLY A 325 -10.34 -15.65 23.38
N ASP A 326 -10.05 -14.79 24.34
CA ASP A 326 -9.49 -13.46 24.12
C ASP A 326 -7.94 -13.45 24.09
N ILE A 327 -7.31 -14.61 24.31
CA ILE A 327 -5.85 -14.73 24.41
C ILE A 327 -5.30 -15.15 23.06
N LYS A 328 -4.32 -14.40 22.57
CA LYS A 328 -3.61 -14.75 21.34
C LYS A 328 -2.57 -15.85 21.62
N THR A 329 -2.74 -17.01 20.98
CA THR A 329 -1.89 -18.20 21.16
C THR A 329 -1.00 -18.49 19.96
N GLY A 330 -1.28 -17.87 18.82
CA GLY A 330 -0.55 -18.09 17.58
C GLY A 330 -0.30 -16.78 16.80
N LEU A 331 0.23 -16.91 15.60
CA LEU A 331 0.54 -15.78 14.70
C LEU A 331 0.07 -16.07 13.28
N ILE A 332 -0.67 -15.13 12.70
CA ILE A 332 -0.89 -15.12 11.26
C ILE A 332 0.19 -14.26 10.60
N THR A 333 0.89 -14.83 9.62
CA THR A 333 1.84 -14.10 8.77
C THR A 333 1.35 -14.09 7.32
N ILE A 334 1.13 -12.93 6.77
CA ILE A 334 0.71 -12.74 5.37
C ILE A 334 1.91 -12.20 4.61
N PHE A 335 2.32 -12.85 3.51
CA PHE A 335 3.41 -12.31 2.71
C PHE A 335 3.19 -12.54 1.21
N GLY A 336 3.73 -11.63 0.42
CA GLY A 336 3.64 -11.72 -1.04
C GLY A 336 4.43 -10.63 -1.75
N THR A 337 4.50 -10.76 -3.06
CA THR A 337 4.83 -9.67 -3.96
C THR A 337 3.53 -8.97 -4.36
N SER A 338 3.60 -7.68 -4.65
CA SER A 338 2.48 -7.01 -5.30
C SER A 338 2.21 -7.66 -6.66
N GLY A 339 0.96 -7.63 -7.08
CA GLY A 339 0.50 -8.18 -8.35
C GLY A 339 -0.31 -7.16 -9.16
N ASP A 340 -1.14 -7.66 -10.08
CA ASP A 340 -2.08 -6.82 -10.80
C ASP A 340 -3.20 -6.37 -9.84
N MET A 341 -3.34 -5.05 -9.66
CA MET A 341 -4.29 -4.44 -8.71
C MET A 341 -5.77 -4.59 -9.13
N THR A 342 -6.05 -5.26 -10.24
CA THR A 342 -7.41 -5.53 -10.70
C THR A 342 -8.08 -6.72 -10.01
N GLY A 343 -7.33 -7.51 -9.23
CA GLY A 343 -7.81 -8.68 -8.49
C GLY A 343 -7.68 -8.51 -6.98
N GLY A 344 -7.57 -9.62 -6.25
CA GLY A 344 -7.39 -9.67 -4.79
C GLY A 344 -6.10 -9.03 -4.27
N THR A 345 -5.18 -8.61 -5.15
CA THR A 345 -4.03 -7.78 -4.76
C THR A 345 -4.47 -6.44 -4.15
N ALA A 346 -5.67 -5.94 -4.48
CA ALA A 346 -6.25 -4.75 -3.85
C ALA A 346 -6.50 -4.97 -2.35
N ASP A 347 -6.96 -6.16 -1.94
CA ASP A 347 -7.13 -6.51 -0.54
C ASP A 347 -5.79 -6.49 0.20
N TYR A 348 -4.77 -7.08 -0.41
CA TYR A 348 -3.41 -7.11 0.14
C TYR A 348 -2.81 -5.70 0.29
N ALA A 349 -3.02 -4.83 -0.69
CA ALA A 349 -2.61 -3.43 -0.64
C ALA A 349 -3.33 -2.65 0.47
N GLU A 350 -4.66 -2.85 0.62
CA GLU A 350 -5.47 -2.23 1.68
C GLU A 350 -5.01 -2.67 3.06
N MET A 351 -4.86 -3.98 3.28
CA MET A 351 -4.37 -4.53 4.56
C MET A 351 -2.97 -4.04 4.88
N HIS A 352 -2.08 -3.92 3.88
CA HIS A 352 -0.73 -3.42 4.07
C HIS A 352 -0.68 -1.92 4.38
N SER A 353 -1.54 -1.10 3.77
CA SER A 353 -1.58 0.36 3.99
C SER A 353 -2.38 0.78 5.22
N SER A 354 -3.22 -0.10 5.75
CA SER A 354 -4.06 0.17 6.93
C SER A 354 -3.98 -0.99 7.93
N PRO A 355 -2.77 -1.35 8.41
CA PRO A 355 -2.56 -2.58 9.18
C PRO A 355 -3.37 -2.65 10.47
N LEU A 356 -3.56 -1.54 11.17
CA LEU A 356 -4.33 -1.50 12.42
C LEU A 356 -5.80 -1.90 12.25
N ALA A 357 -6.39 -1.59 11.10
CA ALA A 357 -7.78 -1.97 10.81
C ALA A 357 -7.98 -3.50 10.77
N PHE A 358 -6.89 -4.26 10.66
CA PHE A 358 -6.87 -5.71 10.56
C PHE A 358 -6.07 -6.39 11.67
N GLY A 359 -5.81 -5.72 12.80
CA GLY A 359 -5.02 -6.30 13.90
C GLY A 359 -3.59 -6.68 13.53
N LEU A 360 -3.02 -6.03 12.50
CA LEU A 360 -1.67 -6.26 12.02
C LEU A 360 -0.69 -5.26 12.63
N LEU A 361 0.54 -5.69 12.91
CA LEU A 361 1.58 -4.83 13.48
C LEU A 361 1.88 -3.66 12.53
N PRO A 362 1.71 -2.40 12.96
CA PRO A 362 1.99 -1.23 12.15
C PRO A 362 3.45 -0.80 12.25
N PHE A 363 4.02 -0.40 11.12
CA PHE A 363 5.33 0.20 11.01
C PHE A 363 5.20 1.63 10.50
N GLN A 364 6.08 2.53 10.93
CA GLN A 364 6.22 3.82 10.26
C GLN A 364 6.78 3.61 8.86
N ASN A 365 6.24 4.30 7.86
CA ASN A 365 6.68 4.15 6.47
C ASN A 365 8.01 4.88 6.24
N VAL A 366 9.10 4.23 6.64
CA VAL A 366 10.47 4.73 6.46
C VAL A 366 11.03 4.48 5.06
N TRP A 367 10.29 3.78 4.20
CA TRP A 367 10.75 3.39 2.85
C TRP A 367 10.38 4.39 1.76
N ASP A 368 9.26 5.10 1.93
CA ASP A 368 8.80 6.11 0.98
C ASP A 368 9.10 7.52 1.51
N LYS A 369 9.57 8.39 0.62
CA LYS A 369 9.94 9.76 0.98
C LYS A 369 8.71 10.55 1.49
N ASP A 370 8.92 11.39 2.49
CA ASP A 370 7.88 12.26 3.09
C ASP A 370 6.66 11.50 3.64
N SER A 371 6.85 10.26 4.10
CA SER A 371 5.77 9.36 4.55
C SER A 371 5.97 8.85 5.98
N GLU A 372 6.84 9.47 6.76
CA GLU A 372 7.19 9.02 8.11
C GLU A 372 6.00 9.04 9.09
N ASP A 373 5.01 9.89 8.85
CA ASP A 373 3.76 9.93 9.64
C ASP A 373 2.75 8.86 9.24
N MET A 374 3.02 8.13 8.15
CA MET A 374 2.13 7.09 7.64
C MET A 374 2.48 5.74 8.22
N LYS A 375 1.46 4.93 8.49
CA LYS A 375 1.61 3.54 8.94
C LYS A 375 1.40 2.58 7.78
N CYS A 376 2.18 1.51 7.75
CA CYS A 376 2.06 0.43 6.79
C CYS A 376 2.46 -0.91 7.41
N GLY A 377 2.27 -2.01 6.69
CA GLY A 377 2.84 -3.31 7.04
C GLY A 377 4.37 -3.32 6.91
N PHE A 378 5.00 -4.40 7.37
CA PHE A 378 6.43 -4.62 7.14
C PHE A 378 6.74 -4.67 5.64
N PHE A 379 7.82 -4.01 5.23
CA PHE A 379 8.21 -3.98 3.83
C PHE A 379 9.67 -4.39 3.64
N HIS A 380 9.92 -5.30 2.66
CA HIS A 380 11.27 -5.72 2.27
C HIS A 380 11.58 -5.22 0.85
N PRO A 381 12.23 -4.05 0.71
CA PRO A 381 12.50 -3.42 -0.58
C PRO A 381 13.54 -4.19 -1.40
N ILE A 382 13.67 -3.84 -2.69
CA ILE A 382 14.72 -4.42 -3.54
C ILE A 382 16.12 -4.06 -3.03
N SER A 383 16.27 -2.89 -2.38
CA SER A 383 17.56 -2.37 -1.89
C SER A 383 18.17 -3.19 -0.75
N TRP A 384 17.38 -3.93 0.01
CA TRP A 384 17.92 -4.87 0.99
C TRP A 384 18.39 -6.16 0.30
N ASN A 385 19.60 -6.61 0.63
CA ASN A 385 20.20 -7.85 0.11
C ASN A 385 20.18 -7.91 -1.43
N MET A 386 20.50 -6.78 -2.08
CA MET A 386 20.63 -6.72 -3.54
C MET A 386 22.03 -7.25 -3.95
N PRO A 387 22.09 -8.24 -4.87
CA PRO A 387 23.38 -8.79 -5.32
C PRO A 387 24.39 -7.73 -5.77
N GLY A 388 25.61 -7.78 -5.23
CA GLY A 388 26.66 -6.81 -5.47
C GLY A 388 26.58 -5.52 -4.66
N HIS A 389 25.59 -5.40 -3.76
CA HIS A 389 25.36 -4.22 -2.93
C HIS A 389 25.20 -4.59 -1.44
N TYR A 390 26.07 -5.45 -0.94
CA TYR A 390 26.19 -5.85 0.46
C TYR A 390 27.65 -6.22 0.79
N ASP A 391 27.98 -6.21 2.07
CA ASP A 391 29.29 -6.61 2.53
C ASP A 391 29.37 -8.12 2.82
N GLU A 392 30.56 -8.62 3.22
CA GLU A 392 30.81 -10.01 3.57
C GLU A 392 30.01 -10.47 4.81
N GLN A 393 29.48 -9.54 5.59
CA GLN A 393 28.68 -9.80 6.77
C GLN A 393 27.19 -9.85 6.48
N GLY A 394 26.77 -9.60 5.23
CA GLY A 394 25.37 -9.58 4.81
C GLY A 394 24.66 -8.27 5.09
N ASN A 395 25.38 -7.21 5.37
CA ASN A 395 24.83 -5.87 5.58
C ASN A 395 24.60 -5.17 4.24
N SER A 396 23.40 -4.67 4.02
CA SER A 396 23.00 -4.03 2.76
C SER A 396 23.61 -2.64 2.61
N ASN A 397 24.20 -2.35 1.46
CA ASN A 397 24.51 -0.99 1.02
C ASN A 397 23.31 -0.41 0.28
N LYS A 398 22.36 0.12 1.02
CA LYS A 398 21.07 0.61 0.51
C LYS A 398 21.23 1.72 -0.52
N ALA A 399 22.10 2.70 -0.27
CA ALA A 399 22.33 3.84 -1.17
C ALA A 399 22.86 3.37 -2.54
N SER A 400 23.86 2.48 -2.53
CA SER A 400 24.40 1.88 -3.75
C SER A 400 23.37 1.03 -4.49
N ALA A 401 22.56 0.24 -3.78
CA ALA A 401 21.50 -0.59 -4.36
C ALA A 401 20.40 0.26 -5.02
N ILE A 402 19.96 1.33 -4.35
CA ILE A 402 18.96 2.28 -4.89
C ILE A 402 19.51 2.95 -6.15
N SER A 403 20.73 3.48 -6.10
CA SER A 403 21.38 4.13 -7.25
C SER A 403 21.49 3.18 -8.45
N SER A 404 21.84 1.91 -8.21
CA SER A 404 21.93 0.87 -9.24
C SER A 404 20.57 0.54 -9.87
N GLU A 405 19.51 0.43 -9.05
CA GLU A 405 18.15 0.17 -9.56
C GLU A 405 17.63 1.37 -10.36
N LEU A 406 17.84 2.60 -9.89
CA LEU A 406 17.43 3.82 -10.59
C LEU A 406 18.20 3.97 -11.93
N ALA A 407 19.50 3.69 -11.96
CA ALA A 407 20.29 3.66 -13.19
C ALA A 407 19.76 2.61 -14.18
N THR A 408 19.39 1.42 -13.69
CA THR A 408 18.78 0.37 -14.51
C THR A 408 17.43 0.79 -15.09
N ARG A 409 16.60 1.48 -14.30
CA ARG A 409 15.31 2.03 -14.76
C ARG A 409 15.52 3.09 -15.84
N LYS A 410 16.42 4.04 -15.60
CA LYS A 410 16.78 5.07 -16.58
C LYS A 410 17.27 4.45 -17.88
N PHE A 411 18.23 3.52 -17.82
CA PHE A 411 18.72 2.82 -19.01
C PHE A 411 17.59 2.17 -19.82
N ARG A 412 16.61 1.55 -19.18
CA ARG A 412 15.47 0.94 -19.88
C ARG A 412 14.57 1.97 -20.55
N ILE A 413 14.30 3.09 -19.88
CA ILE A 413 13.51 4.21 -20.44
C ILE A 413 14.22 4.78 -21.66
N ASP A 414 15.52 5.06 -21.55
CA ASP A 414 16.34 5.59 -22.63
C ASP A 414 16.41 4.65 -23.85
N ASN A 415 16.21 3.33 -23.63
CA ASN A 415 16.16 2.31 -24.69
C ASN A 415 14.72 1.92 -25.09
N GLY A 416 13.72 2.77 -24.84
CA GLY A 416 12.37 2.63 -25.36
C GLY A 416 11.44 1.72 -24.56
N ALA A 417 11.72 1.45 -23.29
CA ALA A 417 10.78 0.71 -22.45
C ALA A 417 9.47 1.50 -22.28
N THR A 418 8.34 0.82 -22.48
CA THR A 418 7.02 1.41 -22.28
C THR A 418 6.76 1.71 -20.81
N ASN A 419 5.89 2.69 -20.52
CA ASN A 419 5.46 2.99 -19.15
C ASN A 419 4.91 1.76 -18.43
N ALA A 420 4.10 0.93 -19.11
CA ALA A 420 3.57 -0.30 -18.55
C ALA A 420 4.67 -1.31 -18.15
N ALA A 421 5.72 -1.46 -18.98
CA ALA A 421 6.85 -2.32 -18.67
C ALA A 421 7.66 -1.80 -17.46
N MET A 422 7.79 -0.48 -17.35
CA MET A 422 8.45 0.16 -16.21
C MET A 422 7.63 0.02 -14.92
N GLN A 423 6.33 0.26 -14.98
CA GLN A 423 5.41 0.05 -13.85
C GLN A 423 5.50 -1.38 -13.33
N LYS A 424 5.41 -2.38 -14.21
CA LYS A 424 5.54 -3.78 -13.83
C LYS A 424 6.90 -4.09 -13.17
N ARG A 425 7.99 -3.47 -13.65
CA ARG A 425 9.29 -3.61 -13.00
C ARG A 425 9.30 -3.01 -11.61
N MET A 426 8.72 -1.82 -11.42
CA MET A 426 8.66 -1.15 -10.13
C MET A 426 7.82 -1.97 -9.14
N GLN A 427 6.71 -2.55 -9.56
CA GLN A 427 5.91 -3.48 -8.75
C GLN A 427 6.67 -4.74 -8.35
N GLU A 428 7.46 -5.33 -9.27
CA GLU A 428 8.24 -6.53 -8.97
C GLU A 428 9.52 -6.25 -8.16
N LYS A 429 10.10 -5.06 -8.32
CA LYS A 429 11.35 -4.61 -7.68
C LYS A 429 11.17 -3.23 -7.05
N PRO A 430 10.24 -3.10 -6.11
CA PRO A 430 9.91 -1.84 -5.49
C PRO A 430 10.99 -1.37 -4.53
N LEU A 431 11.17 -0.05 -4.46
CA LEU A 431 12.01 0.63 -3.47
C LEU A 431 11.25 0.88 -2.18
N GLY A 432 9.92 1.05 -2.25
CA GLY A 432 9.03 1.26 -1.11
C GLY A 432 7.62 0.74 -1.33
N PRO A 433 6.77 0.77 -0.31
CA PRO A 433 5.37 0.36 -0.38
C PRO A 433 4.57 1.03 -1.48
N PHE A 434 4.79 2.32 -1.74
CA PHE A 434 4.07 3.03 -2.80
C PHE A 434 4.36 2.50 -4.19
N GLU A 435 5.59 2.12 -4.46
CA GLU A 435 5.91 1.47 -5.73
C GLU A 435 5.29 0.07 -5.84
N ALA A 436 5.27 -0.67 -4.73
CA ALA A 436 4.69 -2.01 -4.70
C ALA A 436 3.18 -1.99 -4.90
N PHE A 437 2.46 -1.14 -4.16
CA PHE A 437 1.01 -1.14 -4.06
C PHE A 437 0.34 0.10 -4.67
N GLY A 438 1.13 1.14 -5.00
CA GLY A 438 0.64 2.43 -5.49
C GLY A 438 0.29 2.46 -6.96
N MET A 439 0.80 1.53 -7.75
CA MET A 439 0.61 1.53 -9.19
C MET A 439 -0.54 0.64 -9.61
N VAL A 440 -1.71 1.22 -9.70
CA VAL A 440 -2.85 0.59 -10.40
C VAL A 440 -2.57 0.61 -11.89
N SER A 441 -2.86 -0.49 -12.56
CA SER A 441 -2.69 -0.64 -14.01
C SER A 441 -3.37 0.52 -14.78
N ILE A 442 -2.61 1.18 -15.66
CA ILE A 442 -3.13 2.11 -16.68
C ILE A 442 -3.72 3.42 -16.13
N ASN A 443 -3.44 3.81 -14.89
CA ASN A 443 -3.84 5.13 -14.42
C ASN A 443 -2.84 6.18 -14.88
N ASN A 444 -3.30 7.17 -15.68
CA ASN A 444 -2.48 8.26 -16.20
C ASN A 444 -2.23 9.38 -15.17
N PHE A 445 -2.85 9.29 -13.99
CA PHE A 445 -2.77 10.30 -12.94
C PHE A 445 -1.58 10.08 -11.99
N PRO A 446 -1.12 11.09 -11.25
CA PRO A 446 -0.02 11.01 -10.29
C PRO A 446 -0.47 10.30 -8.98
N VAL A 447 -0.57 8.97 -9.03
CA VAL A 447 -1.17 8.14 -7.96
C VAL A 447 -0.45 8.27 -6.62
N VAL A 448 0.87 8.46 -6.63
CA VAL A 448 1.67 8.58 -5.40
C VAL A 448 1.28 9.84 -4.63
N GLU A 449 1.25 10.97 -5.32
CA GLU A 449 0.88 12.28 -4.76
C GLU A 449 -0.59 12.30 -4.32
N LEU A 450 -1.48 11.66 -5.10
CA LEU A 450 -2.89 11.53 -4.75
C LEU A 450 -3.09 10.70 -3.48
N LYS A 451 -2.37 9.58 -3.32
CA LYS A 451 -2.42 8.77 -2.09
C LYS A 451 -1.91 9.54 -0.88
N ARG A 452 -0.78 10.22 -1.01
CA ARG A 452 -0.27 11.08 0.05
C ARG A 452 -1.31 12.12 0.47
N ARG A 453 -1.96 12.78 -0.52
CA ARG A 453 -3.02 13.75 -0.21
C ARG A 453 -4.22 13.10 0.48
N LEU A 454 -4.65 11.94 0.03
CA LEU A 454 -5.75 11.19 0.64
C LEU A 454 -5.48 10.91 2.13
N GLU A 455 -4.28 10.45 2.47
CA GLU A 455 -3.90 10.21 3.86
C GLU A 455 -3.89 11.50 4.70
N ILE A 456 -3.40 12.61 4.16
CA ILE A 456 -3.47 13.91 4.85
C ILE A 456 -4.93 14.34 5.08
N VAL A 457 -5.81 14.17 4.08
CA VAL A 457 -7.22 14.52 4.21
C VAL A 457 -7.92 13.68 5.26
N ARG A 458 -7.61 12.36 5.32
CA ARG A 458 -8.17 11.44 6.30
C ARG A 458 -7.63 11.70 7.70
N SER A 459 -6.31 11.73 7.88
CA SER A 459 -5.68 11.88 9.20
C SER A 459 -6.00 13.20 9.88
N LYS A 460 -6.12 14.28 9.09
CA LYS A 460 -6.48 15.62 9.59
C LYS A 460 -7.98 15.95 9.50
N ASN A 461 -8.81 15.00 9.07
CA ASN A 461 -10.25 15.18 8.83
C ASN A 461 -10.59 16.42 7.97
N LEU A 462 -9.75 16.73 6.97
CA LEU A 462 -9.90 17.96 6.20
C LEU A 462 -11.21 18.01 5.41
N HIS A 463 -11.75 16.88 4.98
CA HIS A 463 -13.06 16.78 4.32
C HIS A 463 -14.22 17.27 5.21
N LEU A 464 -14.12 17.11 6.55
CA LEU A 464 -15.09 17.60 7.52
C LEU A 464 -14.83 19.05 7.91
N ILE A 465 -13.54 19.44 8.06
CA ILE A 465 -13.16 20.80 8.48
C ILE A 465 -13.39 21.82 7.36
N LYS A 466 -13.12 21.44 6.11
CA LYS A 466 -13.23 22.33 4.95
C LYS A 466 -14.54 22.21 4.20
N GLY A 467 -15.21 21.07 4.29
CA GLY A 467 -16.48 20.81 3.60
C GLY A 467 -17.67 20.98 4.55
N THR A 468 -18.59 21.86 4.19
CA THR A 468 -19.83 22.08 4.95
C THR A 468 -20.99 21.41 4.22
N PRO A 469 -21.65 20.39 4.80
CA PRO A 469 -22.90 19.86 4.27
C PRO A 469 -23.98 20.93 4.34
N VAL A 470 -24.73 21.13 3.25
CA VAL A 470 -25.72 22.19 3.16
C VAL A 470 -27.05 21.69 2.57
N ASN A 471 -28.13 22.37 2.96
CA ASN A 471 -29.40 22.29 2.26
C ASN A 471 -29.47 23.42 1.22
N LEU A 472 -29.68 23.07 -0.05
CA LEU A 472 -29.84 24.04 -1.14
C LEU A 472 -31.32 24.24 -1.46
N PHE A 473 -31.79 25.46 -1.40
CA PHE A 473 -33.17 25.81 -1.80
C PHE A 473 -33.29 27.22 -2.34
N PHE A 474 -34.37 27.49 -3.06
CA PHE A 474 -34.70 28.82 -3.50
C PHE A 474 -35.49 29.55 -2.40
N ASP A 475 -34.90 30.60 -1.86
CA ASP A 475 -35.57 31.47 -0.87
C ASP A 475 -36.42 32.52 -1.62
N ALA A 476 -37.74 32.33 -1.61
CA ALA A 476 -38.66 33.23 -2.28
C ALA A 476 -38.66 34.67 -1.67
N GLY A 477 -38.31 34.79 -0.37
CA GLY A 477 -38.21 36.11 0.30
C GLY A 477 -36.99 36.91 -0.16
N LYS A 478 -35.90 36.22 -0.47
CA LYS A 478 -34.65 36.79 -0.95
C LYS A 478 -34.55 36.81 -2.50
N GLY A 479 -35.46 36.09 -3.17
CA GLY A 479 -35.45 35.93 -4.62
C GLY A 479 -34.18 35.26 -5.18
N LYS A 480 -33.46 34.44 -4.37
CA LYS A 480 -32.21 33.78 -4.74
C LYS A 480 -32.06 32.40 -4.10
N VAL A 481 -31.16 31.60 -4.66
CA VAL A 481 -30.77 30.32 -4.03
C VAL A 481 -29.92 30.59 -2.80
N VAL A 482 -30.20 29.85 -1.75
CA VAL A 482 -29.50 29.89 -0.47
C VAL A 482 -28.93 28.49 -0.15
N ALA A 483 -27.74 28.48 0.39
CA ALA A 483 -27.10 27.27 0.95
C ALA A 483 -27.05 27.42 2.47
N GLU A 484 -27.86 26.62 3.17
CA GLU A 484 -27.97 26.64 4.63
C GLU A 484 -27.21 25.46 5.22
N PRO A 485 -26.24 25.70 6.14
CA PRO A 485 -25.49 24.60 6.78
C PRO A 485 -26.40 23.65 7.57
N ILE A 486 -26.20 22.34 7.41
CA ILE A 486 -26.88 21.32 8.19
C ILE A 486 -26.01 21.01 9.41
N LEU A 487 -26.41 21.52 10.59
CA LEU A 487 -25.62 21.46 11.82
C LEU A 487 -26.17 20.46 12.86
N ASP A 488 -27.34 19.89 12.62
CA ASP A 488 -28.07 19.02 13.54
C ASP A 488 -27.65 17.53 13.46
N GLY A 489 -26.64 17.22 12.63
CA GLY A 489 -26.17 15.85 12.41
C GLY A 489 -27.07 15.01 11.47
N SER A 490 -28.13 15.61 10.89
CA SER A 490 -29.01 14.92 9.93
C SER A 490 -28.42 14.78 8.53
N ALA A 491 -27.30 15.50 8.25
CA ALA A 491 -26.62 15.42 6.96
C ALA A 491 -26.09 14.00 6.68
N ASN A 492 -26.35 13.51 5.47
CA ASN A 492 -25.88 12.20 5.01
C ASN A 492 -25.05 12.32 3.71
N PRO A 493 -23.89 13.01 3.73
CA PRO A 493 -23.03 13.13 2.55
C PRO A 493 -22.36 11.81 2.20
N VAL A 494 -22.20 11.55 0.91
CA VAL A 494 -21.46 10.38 0.40
C VAL A 494 -20.00 10.77 0.21
N TYR A 495 -19.17 10.56 1.21
CA TYR A 495 -17.75 10.93 1.18
C TYR A 495 -16.86 9.96 0.41
N LYS A 496 -17.12 8.64 0.48
CA LYS A 496 -16.25 7.59 -0.07
C LYS A 496 -16.65 7.20 -1.50
N MET A 497 -15.70 6.66 -2.26
CA MET A 497 -15.98 6.04 -3.57
C MET A 497 -16.90 4.81 -3.41
N LYS A 498 -16.63 3.95 -2.43
CA LYS A 498 -17.51 2.86 -2.03
C LYS A 498 -18.25 3.30 -0.77
N PRO A 499 -19.48 3.77 -0.89
CA PRO A 499 -20.22 4.29 0.26
C PRO A 499 -20.63 3.16 1.20
N ASP A 500 -20.49 3.44 2.50
CA ASP A 500 -21.01 2.65 3.61
C ASP A 500 -22.31 3.24 4.18
N ASN A 501 -22.88 4.22 3.50
CA ASN A 501 -24.11 4.89 3.89
C ASN A 501 -25.33 3.97 3.81
N ILE A 502 -26.22 4.05 4.80
CA ILE A 502 -27.52 3.36 4.78
C ILE A 502 -28.42 3.96 3.70
N SER A 503 -28.41 5.29 3.53
CA SER A 503 -29.10 6.01 2.46
C SER A 503 -28.07 6.61 1.50
N LEU A 504 -28.29 6.45 0.22
CA LEU A 504 -27.46 7.01 -0.85
C LEU A 504 -28.01 8.32 -1.42
N GLU A 505 -29.02 8.93 -0.81
CA GLU A 505 -29.56 10.22 -1.29
C GLU A 505 -28.47 11.29 -1.38
N GLY A 506 -27.54 11.30 -0.43
CA GLY A 506 -26.46 12.27 -0.36
C GLY A 506 -26.96 13.67 0.03
N CYS A 507 -26.02 14.59 0.20
CA CYS A 507 -26.31 16.02 0.30
C CYS A 507 -25.19 16.86 -0.31
N PRO A 508 -25.46 18.10 -0.75
CA PRO A 508 -24.43 19.02 -1.23
C PRO A 508 -23.41 19.34 -0.15
N ILE A 509 -22.13 19.42 -0.54
CA ILE A 509 -21.02 19.85 0.31
C ILE A 509 -20.41 21.11 -0.33
N ILE A 510 -20.23 22.17 0.44
CA ILE A 510 -19.56 23.40 0.00
C ILE A 510 -18.22 23.53 0.71
N TYR A 511 -17.15 23.62 -0.06
CA TYR A 511 -15.78 23.89 0.39
C TYR A 511 -15.48 25.39 0.38
N GLU A 512 -16.04 26.13 -0.59
CA GLU A 512 -15.93 27.57 -0.70
C GLU A 512 -17.24 28.17 -1.22
N TYR A 513 -17.83 29.09 -0.45
CA TYR A 513 -19.04 29.80 -0.88
C TYR A 513 -18.73 30.79 -2.00
N PRO A 514 -19.66 31.01 -2.96
CA PRO A 514 -19.48 32.05 -3.95
C PRO A 514 -19.51 33.44 -3.30
N SER A 515 -18.95 34.43 -4.00
CA SER A 515 -19.14 35.81 -3.62
C SER A 515 -20.63 36.22 -3.72
N GLU A 516 -21.05 37.31 -3.04
CA GLU A 516 -22.44 37.78 -3.06
C GLU A 516 -22.98 37.95 -4.48
N VAL A 517 -22.13 38.38 -5.40
CA VAL A 517 -22.43 38.48 -6.84
C VAL A 517 -21.36 37.69 -7.59
N PRO A 518 -21.61 36.37 -7.91
CA PRO A 518 -20.64 35.59 -8.62
C PRO A 518 -20.38 36.11 -10.02
N VAL A 519 -19.11 36.31 -10.38
CA VAL A 519 -18.69 36.79 -11.69
C VAL A 519 -19.02 35.74 -12.76
N PRO A 520 -19.71 36.10 -13.86
CA PRO A 520 -19.98 35.16 -14.95
C PRO A 520 -18.69 34.54 -15.49
N GLY A 521 -18.67 33.21 -15.65
CA GLY A 521 -17.51 32.46 -16.13
C GLY A 521 -16.47 32.12 -15.07
N ALA A 522 -16.60 32.61 -13.82
CA ALA A 522 -15.71 32.27 -12.69
C ALA A 522 -15.82 30.82 -12.24
N TYR A 523 -16.94 30.20 -12.47
CA TYR A 523 -17.22 28.84 -12.05
C TYR A 523 -17.63 27.96 -13.23
N LYS A 524 -17.38 26.65 -13.10
CA LYS A 524 -17.77 25.59 -14.05
C LYS A 524 -18.44 24.48 -13.27
N ILE A 525 -19.45 23.83 -13.85
CA ILE A 525 -20.13 22.70 -13.25
C ILE A 525 -20.04 21.51 -14.20
N GLY A 526 -19.49 20.40 -13.70
CA GLY A 526 -19.56 19.09 -14.36
C GLY A 526 -20.55 18.21 -13.65
N TYR A 527 -21.38 17.52 -14.44
CA TYR A 527 -22.41 16.63 -13.96
C TYR A 527 -22.36 15.30 -14.70
N ASP A 528 -22.18 14.24 -13.94
CA ASP A 528 -22.32 12.86 -14.39
C ASP A 528 -23.64 12.29 -13.81
N PRO A 529 -24.70 12.15 -14.63
CA PRO A 529 -25.99 11.67 -14.18
C PRO A 529 -26.07 10.14 -14.20
N TYR A 530 -26.64 9.52 -13.16
CA TYR A 530 -26.91 8.09 -13.19
C TYR A 530 -28.11 7.75 -14.08
N ARG A 531 -28.13 6.53 -14.62
CA ARG A 531 -29.29 5.96 -15.31
C ARG A 531 -30.31 5.47 -14.28
N GLN A 532 -31.60 5.69 -14.57
CA GLN A 532 -32.70 5.23 -13.70
C GLN A 532 -32.96 3.73 -13.93
N ASP A 533 -31.96 2.92 -13.63
CA ASP A 533 -31.99 1.46 -13.69
C ASP A 533 -31.59 0.84 -12.32
N LYS A 534 -31.47 -0.47 -12.25
CA LYS A 534 -31.03 -1.19 -11.05
C LYS A 534 -29.52 -1.12 -10.80
N GLY A 535 -28.80 -0.23 -11.49
CA GLY A 535 -27.35 -0.08 -11.37
C GLY A 535 -26.92 0.52 -10.04
N THR A 536 -25.62 0.47 -9.75
CA THR A 536 -25.00 0.99 -8.53
C THR A 536 -24.32 2.35 -8.72
N SER A 537 -24.34 2.94 -9.94
CA SER A 537 -23.75 4.25 -10.22
C SER A 537 -24.41 5.37 -9.42
N LEU A 538 -23.62 6.30 -8.92
CA LEU A 538 -24.09 7.52 -8.25
C LEU A 538 -24.17 8.66 -9.25
N ALA A 539 -24.96 9.69 -8.97
CA ALA A 539 -24.80 10.95 -9.64
C ALA A 539 -23.64 11.72 -9.00
N ALA A 540 -22.84 12.40 -9.80
CA ALA A 540 -21.79 13.27 -9.33
C ALA A 540 -21.92 14.67 -9.96
N ILE A 541 -21.94 15.71 -9.12
CA ILE A 541 -21.89 17.11 -9.54
C ILE A 541 -20.67 17.73 -8.86
N LEU A 542 -19.77 18.31 -9.66
CA LEU A 542 -18.60 19.04 -9.16
C LEU A 542 -18.69 20.49 -9.60
N VAL A 543 -18.49 21.42 -8.66
CA VAL A 543 -18.38 22.84 -8.91
C VAL A 543 -16.92 23.25 -8.78
N TYR A 544 -16.41 23.86 -9.81
CA TYR A 544 -15.02 24.24 -9.97
C TYR A 544 -14.87 25.74 -10.14
N LYS A 545 -13.87 26.33 -9.48
CA LYS A 545 -13.51 27.75 -9.61
C LYS A 545 -12.30 27.87 -10.53
N THR A 546 -12.46 28.65 -11.60
CA THR A 546 -11.40 28.91 -12.59
C THR A 546 -10.63 30.18 -12.28
N ILE A 547 -9.48 30.36 -12.92
CA ILE A 547 -8.71 31.62 -12.86
C ILE A 547 -9.43 32.70 -13.66
N ILE A 548 -9.70 33.83 -13.02
CA ILE A 548 -10.19 35.05 -13.69
C ILE A 548 -8.99 35.94 -13.91
N LYS A 549 -8.88 36.52 -15.11
CA LYS A 549 -7.82 37.46 -15.48
C LYS A 549 -7.79 38.65 -14.48
N GLY A 550 -6.65 38.83 -13.81
CA GLY A 550 -6.46 39.90 -12.83
C GLY A 550 -6.89 39.59 -11.39
N SER A 551 -7.29 38.38 -11.11
CA SER A 551 -7.60 37.90 -9.74
C SER A 551 -6.66 36.75 -9.34
N TYR A 552 -6.24 36.73 -8.08
CA TYR A 552 -5.51 35.59 -7.48
C TYR A 552 -6.46 34.42 -7.14
N THR A 553 -7.19 33.93 -8.15
CA THR A 553 -8.09 32.80 -7.96
C THR A 553 -7.35 31.49 -8.25
N ARG A 554 -7.53 30.51 -7.35
CA ARG A 554 -6.98 29.16 -7.48
C ARG A 554 -7.93 28.28 -8.30
N ARG A 555 -7.37 27.34 -9.06
CA ARG A 555 -8.10 26.36 -9.87
C ARG A 555 -8.51 25.17 -8.98
N VAL A 556 -9.62 25.27 -8.28
CA VAL A 556 -10.02 24.33 -7.21
C VAL A 556 -11.47 23.89 -7.31
N ILE A 557 -11.78 22.70 -6.76
CA ILE A 557 -13.15 22.26 -6.53
C ILE A 557 -13.69 23.00 -5.31
N VAL A 558 -14.81 23.70 -5.46
CA VAL A 558 -15.43 24.52 -4.42
C VAL A 558 -16.70 23.94 -3.85
N ALA A 559 -17.36 23.01 -4.55
CA ALA A 559 -18.50 22.26 -4.02
C ALA A 559 -18.68 20.93 -4.75
N GLU A 560 -19.37 20.00 -4.13
CA GLU A 560 -19.75 18.74 -4.74
C GLU A 560 -21.12 18.27 -4.24
N TYR A 561 -21.77 17.45 -5.05
CA TYR A 561 -22.88 16.61 -4.64
C TYR A 561 -22.68 15.20 -5.20
N ILE A 562 -22.80 14.21 -4.34
CA ILE A 562 -22.74 12.81 -4.71
C ILE A 562 -23.92 12.11 -4.08
N GLY A 563 -24.68 11.38 -4.88
CA GLY A 563 -25.82 10.64 -4.36
C GLY A 563 -26.62 9.88 -5.41
N ARG A 564 -27.53 9.07 -4.94
CA ARG A 564 -28.48 8.30 -5.76
C ARG A 564 -29.86 8.34 -5.08
N PRO A 565 -30.59 9.46 -5.14
CA PRO A 565 -31.97 9.51 -4.68
C PRO A 565 -32.89 8.63 -5.54
N GLU A 566 -34.04 8.28 -5.02
CA GLU A 566 -35.03 7.45 -5.75
C GLU A 566 -35.46 8.10 -7.08
N ASN A 567 -35.53 9.43 -7.08
CA ASN A 567 -35.93 10.18 -8.27
C ASN A 567 -34.75 10.96 -8.85
N ALA A 568 -34.32 10.60 -10.06
CA ALA A 568 -33.23 11.30 -10.76
C ALA A 568 -33.50 12.80 -11.05
N ASP A 569 -34.77 13.21 -11.06
CA ASP A 569 -35.17 14.61 -11.21
C ASP A 569 -34.72 15.47 -10.00
N ASP A 570 -34.51 14.89 -8.82
CA ASP A 570 -34.02 15.60 -7.64
C ASP A 570 -32.57 16.02 -7.83
N VAL A 571 -31.73 15.17 -8.44
CA VAL A 571 -30.36 15.54 -8.79
C VAL A 571 -30.33 16.64 -9.86
N ASN A 572 -31.22 16.54 -10.87
CA ASN A 572 -31.35 17.60 -11.88
C ASN A 572 -31.73 18.96 -11.25
N PHE A 573 -32.53 18.90 -10.18
CA PHE A 573 -32.89 20.11 -9.44
C PHE A 573 -31.72 20.68 -8.66
N ILE A 574 -30.93 19.81 -7.98
CA ILE A 574 -29.70 20.22 -7.28
C ILE A 574 -28.71 20.85 -8.27
N ALA A 575 -28.52 20.24 -9.46
CA ALA A 575 -27.67 20.82 -10.51
C ALA A 575 -28.12 22.22 -10.92
N LYS A 576 -29.43 22.44 -11.05
CA LYS A 576 -30.01 23.78 -11.31
C LYS A 576 -29.73 24.75 -10.16
N LEU A 577 -29.90 24.34 -8.93
CA LEU A 577 -29.62 25.19 -7.77
C LEU A 577 -28.14 25.56 -7.69
N PHE A 578 -27.21 24.66 -7.95
CA PHE A 578 -25.80 25.02 -8.06
C PHE A 578 -25.52 25.98 -9.21
N ALA A 579 -26.12 25.78 -10.38
CA ALA A 579 -25.96 26.69 -11.52
C ALA A 579 -26.39 28.12 -11.20
N GLU A 580 -27.47 28.26 -10.44
CA GLU A 580 -27.99 29.55 -10.00
C GLU A 580 -27.14 30.16 -8.87
N LEU A 581 -26.76 29.37 -7.87
CA LEU A 581 -25.92 29.81 -6.75
C LEU A 581 -24.56 30.35 -7.21
N TYR A 582 -23.92 29.64 -8.15
CA TYR A 582 -22.58 29.97 -8.66
C TYR A 582 -22.62 30.78 -9.96
N ASN A 583 -23.81 31.20 -10.46
CA ASN A 583 -24.02 31.97 -11.70
C ASN A 583 -23.27 31.37 -12.90
N THR A 584 -23.53 30.10 -13.21
CA THR A 584 -22.83 29.35 -14.27
C THR A 584 -23.73 28.32 -14.94
N GLN A 585 -23.21 27.61 -15.94
CA GLN A 585 -23.92 26.56 -16.66
C GLN A 585 -23.37 25.18 -16.30
N VAL A 586 -24.24 24.17 -16.44
CA VAL A 586 -23.95 22.76 -16.17
C VAL A 586 -23.57 22.03 -17.46
N MET A 587 -22.34 21.52 -17.52
CA MET A 587 -21.94 20.55 -18.54
C MET A 587 -22.24 19.14 -17.99
N TYR A 588 -22.92 18.33 -18.79
CA TYR A 588 -23.32 16.99 -18.36
C TYR A 588 -23.04 15.94 -19.44
N GLU A 589 -22.93 14.68 -19.03
CA GLU A 589 -22.85 13.55 -19.96
C GLU A 589 -24.20 13.34 -20.65
N ASN A 590 -24.26 13.58 -21.95
CA ASN A 590 -25.52 13.64 -22.69
C ASN A 590 -26.07 12.30 -23.20
N GLU A 591 -25.43 11.17 -22.88
CA GLU A 591 -26.00 9.84 -23.11
C GLU A 591 -27.28 9.62 -22.29
N VAL A 592 -27.42 10.32 -21.18
CA VAL A 592 -28.58 10.22 -20.30
C VAL A 592 -29.62 11.27 -20.70
N THR A 593 -30.63 10.83 -21.45
CA THR A 593 -31.60 11.72 -22.13
C THR A 593 -32.56 12.46 -21.19
N HIS A 594 -32.78 11.98 -19.95
CA HIS A 594 -33.73 12.58 -19.01
C HIS A 594 -33.30 13.99 -18.55
N VAL A 595 -31.99 14.30 -18.44
CA VAL A 595 -31.49 15.60 -18.00
C VAL A 595 -32.02 16.70 -18.90
N LYS A 596 -31.73 16.64 -20.20
CA LYS A 596 -32.22 17.66 -21.18
C LYS A 596 -33.74 17.75 -21.20
N GLY A 597 -34.43 16.63 -21.07
CA GLY A 597 -35.88 16.55 -20.99
C GLY A 597 -36.45 17.32 -19.79
N TYR A 598 -35.83 17.12 -18.61
CA TYR A 598 -36.17 17.81 -17.36
C TYR A 598 -36.04 19.34 -17.49
N PHE A 599 -34.87 19.83 -17.92
CA PHE A 599 -34.59 21.24 -18.08
C PHE A 599 -35.46 21.88 -19.14
N ARG A 600 -35.77 21.16 -20.25
CA ARG A 600 -36.67 21.67 -21.32
C ARG A 600 -38.09 21.87 -20.80
N ARG A 601 -38.65 20.89 -20.08
CA ARG A 601 -40.03 20.96 -19.55
C ARG A 601 -40.22 22.17 -18.63
N ARG A 602 -39.15 22.59 -17.91
CA ARG A 602 -39.16 23.70 -16.95
C ARG A 602 -38.68 25.04 -17.55
N LYS A 603 -38.38 25.05 -18.85
CA LYS A 603 -37.81 26.23 -19.56
C LYS A 603 -36.45 26.70 -19.00
N TRP A 604 -35.65 25.78 -18.46
CA TRP A 604 -34.36 26.02 -17.83
C TRP A 604 -33.14 25.64 -18.70
N LEU A 605 -33.32 25.47 -20.02
CA LEU A 605 -32.24 25.07 -20.93
C LEU A 605 -31.05 26.03 -20.90
N HIS A 606 -31.25 27.29 -20.52
CA HIS A 606 -30.17 28.27 -20.38
C HIS A 606 -29.17 27.96 -19.25
N TYR A 607 -29.52 27.08 -18.30
CA TYR A 607 -28.59 26.55 -17.30
C TYR A 607 -27.72 25.41 -17.81
N LEU A 608 -28.00 24.85 -18.99
CA LEU A 608 -27.19 23.80 -19.59
C LEU A 608 -26.15 24.38 -20.53
N ALA A 609 -24.90 23.90 -20.40
CA ALA A 609 -23.81 24.26 -21.29
C ALA A 609 -23.91 23.54 -22.63
N LEU A 610 -23.52 24.22 -23.70
CA LEU A 610 -23.35 23.60 -25.01
C LEU A 610 -22.01 22.91 -25.11
N GLN A 611 -21.94 21.85 -25.94
CA GLN A 611 -20.70 21.09 -26.19
C GLN A 611 -19.58 22.05 -26.63
N PRO A 612 -18.38 21.98 -25.99
CA PRO A 612 -17.28 22.89 -26.30
C PRO A 612 -16.72 22.66 -27.71
N ASP A 613 -16.30 23.75 -28.39
CA ASP A 613 -15.65 23.68 -29.72
C ASP A 613 -14.34 22.91 -29.69
N ALA A 614 -13.62 22.95 -28.57
CA ALA A 614 -12.38 22.22 -28.37
C ALA A 614 -12.54 20.70 -28.50
N VAL A 615 -13.74 20.17 -28.25
CA VAL A 615 -14.09 18.74 -28.23
C VAL A 615 -14.69 18.28 -29.55
N ILE A 616 -15.09 19.24 -30.45
CA ILE A 616 -15.67 18.90 -31.74
C ILE A 616 -14.54 18.58 -32.72
N SER A 617 -14.61 17.41 -33.36
CA SER A 617 -13.59 16.98 -34.33
C SER A 617 -13.49 17.96 -35.50
N LYS A 618 -12.28 18.18 -36.05
CA LYS A 618 -12.03 19.05 -37.20
C LYS A 618 -12.94 18.76 -38.41
N ASN A 619 -13.36 17.53 -38.59
CA ASN A 619 -14.25 17.10 -39.69
C ASN A 619 -15.69 17.56 -39.48
N VAL A 620 -16.14 17.78 -38.24
CA VAL A 620 -17.46 18.26 -37.87
C VAL A 620 -17.52 19.80 -37.86
N LYS A 621 -16.41 20.49 -37.59
CA LYS A 621 -16.33 21.96 -37.61
C LYS A 621 -16.69 22.57 -38.96
N ASN A 622 -16.55 21.82 -40.05
CA ASN A 622 -16.92 22.27 -41.39
C ASN A 622 -18.39 22.01 -41.77
N SER A 623 -19.14 21.29 -40.91
CA SER A 623 -20.59 21.12 -41.09
C SER A 623 -21.31 22.15 -40.23
N LYS A 624 -22.35 22.80 -40.79
CA LYS A 624 -23.26 23.73 -40.06
C LYS A 624 -24.14 22.99 -39.04
N VAL A 625 -23.60 22.04 -38.28
CA VAL A 625 -24.33 21.29 -37.27
C VAL A 625 -24.40 22.16 -36.01
N ALA A 626 -25.63 22.44 -35.53
CA ALA A 626 -25.83 23.15 -34.28
C ALA A 626 -25.23 22.38 -33.10
N ARG A 627 -24.50 23.07 -32.20
CA ARG A 627 -23.97 22.53 -30.97
C ARG A 627 -25.10 21.87 -30.16
N VAL A 628 -24.82 20.71 -29.56
CA VAL A 628 -25.74 20.02 -28.65
C VAL A 628 -25.48 20.40 -27.20
N TYR A 629 -26.49 20.29 -26.34
CA TYR A 629 -26.32 20.45 -24.91
C TYR A 629 -25.62 19.21 -24.32
N GLY A 630 -24.64 19.46 -23.44
CA GLY A 630 -23.84 18.41 -22.82
C GLY A 630 -22.80 17.81 -23.77
N CYS A 631 -22.03 16.86 -23.28
CA CYS A 631 -20.93 16.20 -23.99
C CYS A 631 -21.10 14.67 -24.01
N HIS A 632 -20.94 14.06 -25.16
CA HIS A 632 -20.95 12.60 -25.29
C HIS A 632 -19.55 12.03 -25.06
N MET A 633 -19.39 11.07 -24.13
CA MET A 633 -18.11 10.55 -23.71
C MET A 633 -17.66 9.33 -24.55
N ASN A 634 -17.06 9.60 -25.71
CA ASN A 634 -16.38 8.56 -26.49
C ASN A 634 -14.90 8.39 -26.05
N GLU A 635 -14.22 7.36 -26.58
CA GLU A 635 -12.82 7.05 -26.22
C GLU A 635 -11.87 8.22 -26.46
N GLN A 636 -12.01 8.98 -27.55
CA GLN A 636 -11.15 10.12 -27.84
C GLN A 636 -11.35 11.27 -26.83
N LEU A 637 -12.57 11.45 -26.34
CA LEU A 637 -12.87 12.43 -25.31
C LEU A 637 -12.40 11.99 -23.94
N LYS A 638 -12.45 10.69 -23.63
CA LYS A 638 -11.83 10.15 -22.42
C LYS A 638 -10.32 10.37 -22.43
N ASP A 639 -9.63 10.15 -23.59
CA ASP A 639 -8.20 10.45 -23.73
C ASP A 639 -7.89 11.94 -23.45
N ALA A 640 -8.70 12.83 -24.02
CA ALA A 640 -8.54 14.26 -23.79
C ALA A 640 -8.84 14.67 -22.34
N GLY A 641 -9.92 14.13 -21.76
CA GLY A 641 -10.31 14.37 -20.36
C GLY A 641 -9.25 13.92 -19.37
N GLU A 642 -8.71 12.70 -19.56
CA GLU A 642 -7.60 12.21 -18.76
C GLU A 642 -6.37 13.12 -18.82
N LYS A 643 -6.01 13.58 -20.02
CA LYS A 643 -4.91 14.52 -20.21
C LYS A 643 -5.15 15.83 -19.47
N TYR A 644 -6.34 16.42 -19.61
CA TYR A 644 -6.66 17.70 -18.97
C TYR A 644 -6.71 17.59 -17.44
N ILE A 645 -7.24 16.48 -16.90
CA ILE A 645 -7.19 16.22 -15.46
C ILE A 645 -5.74 16.10 -15.00
N LYS A 646 -4.89 15.35 -15.72
CA LYS A 646 -3.48 15.20 -15.37
C LYS A 646 -2.73 16.53 -15.37
N ASP A 647 -2.96 17.36 -16.38
CA ASP A 647 -2.35 18.69 -16.48
C ASP A 647 -2.81 19.58 -15.31
N TRP A 648 -4.12 19.54 -14.96
CA TRP A 648 -4.66 20.24 -13.81
C TRP A 648 -4.11 19.76 -12.46
N LEU A 649 -3.96 18.45 -12.25
CA LEU A 649 -3.41 17.89 -11.01
C LEU A 649 -1.97 18.34 -10.76
N ASN A 650 -1.17 18.49 -11.84
CA ASN A 650 0.22 18.91 -11.77
C ASN A 650 0.42 20.44 -11.82
N ASP A 651 -0.65 21.21 -11.91
CA ASP A 651 -0.59 22.68 -11.98
C ASP A 651 -0.09 23.24 -10.62
N VAL A 652 1.02 24.01 -10.67
CA VAL A 652 1.63 24.61 -9.48
C VAL A 652 0.82 25.80 -9.05
N GLN A 653 0.32 25.81 -7.83
CA GLN A 653 -0.53 26.85 -7.26
C GLN A 653 0.28 27.91 -6.48
N ASP A 654 1.22 27.46 -5.67
CA ASP A 654 2.13 28.30 -4.89
C ASP A 654 3.39 27.52 -4.47
N PHE A 655 4.28 28.19 -3.74
CA PHE A 655 5.47 27.59 -3.16
C PHE A 655 5.48 27.88 -1.66
N ASP A 656 5.95 26.92 -0.86
CA ASP A 656 6.17 27.13 0.58
C ASP A 656 7.45 27.95 0.85
N GLU A 657 7.71 28.23 2.12
CA GLU A 657 8.89 29.00 2.56
C GLU A 657 10.22 28.30 2.20
N ASP A 658 10.19 26.98 2.03
CA ASP A 658 11.33 26.15 1.64
C ASP A 658 11.49 26.00 0.12
N GLY A 659 10.63 26.66 -0.66
CA GLY A 659 10.62 26.63 -2.13
C GLY A 659 10.01 25.36 -2.73
N LYS A 660 9.28 24.56 -1.95
CA LYS A 660 8.56 23.38 -2.42
C LYS A 660 7.26 23.80 -3.11
N ALA A 661 7.03 23.26 -4.31
CA ALA A 661 5.82 23.56 -5.07
C ALA A 661 4.60 22.84 -4.46
N HIS A 662 3.52 23.61 -4.23
CA HIS A 662 2.20 23.10 -3.95
C HIS A 662 1.40 23.01 -5.24
N THR A 663 0.92 21.80 -5.55
CA THR A 663 0.12 21.55 -6.75
C THR A 663 -1.38 21.59 -6.43
N THR A 664 -2.20 21.51 -7.46
CA THR A 664 -3.65 21.39 -7.29
C THR A 664 -4.06 20.20 -6.44
N ILE A 665 -3.30 19.11 -6.44
CA ILE A 665 -3.55 17.93 -5.59
C ILE A 665 -3.67 18.34 -4.13
N ASP A 666 -2.82 19.26 -3.64
CA ASP A 666 -2.82 19.72 -2.26
C ASP A 666 -4.08 20.52 -1.87
N GLN A 667 -4.92 20.90 -2.84
CA GLN A 667 -6.17 21.61 -2.62
C GLN A 667 -7.41 20.69 -2.62
N ILE A 668 -7.29 19.42 -3.06
CA ILE A 668 -8.42 18.49 -3.11
C ILE A 668 -8.76 18.01 -1.70
N ASN A 669 -10.01 18.23 -1.26
CA ASN A 669 -10.50 17.81 0.05
C ASN A 669 -11.55 16.68 -0.04
N SER A 670 -12.02 16.31 -1.23
CA SER A 670 -12.96 15.20 -1.43
C SER A 670 -12.25 13.86 -1.35
N ILE A 671 -12.57 13.04 -0.34
CA ILE A 671 -12.03 11.68 -0.17
C ILE A 671 -12.39 10.83 -1.39
N GLY A 672 -13.67 10.80 -1.78
CA GLY A 672 -14.15 9.97 -2.88
C GLY A 672 -13.54 10.35 -4.23
N LEU A 673 -13.31 11.63 -4.48
CA LEU A 673 -12.61 12.07 -5.70
C LEU A 673 -11.15 11.58 -5.70
N LEU A 674 -10.46 11.69 -4.57
CA LEU A 674 -9.09 11.17 -4.43
C LEU A 674 -9.04 9.65 -4.62
N GLU A 675 -9.98 8.90 -4.02
CA GLU A 675 -10.10 7.45 -4.18
C GLU A 675 -10.35 7.05 -5.63
N GLU A 676 -11.27 7.75 -6.32
CA GLU A 676 -11.58 7.51 -7.73
C GLU A 676 -10.38 7.83 -8.62
N LEU A 677 -9.71 8.98 -8.42
CA LEU A 677 -8.49 9.35 -9.17
C LEU A 677 -7.37 8.31 -8.97
N ILE A 678 -7.20 7.78 -7.76
CA ILE A 678 -6.20 6.75 -7.45
C ILE A 678 -6.49 5.44 -8.16
N THR A 679 -7.77 5.03 -8.21
CA THR A 679 -8.20 3.73 -8.70
C THR A 679 -8.68 3.75 -10.15
N TYR A 680 -8.72 4.93 -10.76
CA TYR A 680 -9.27 5.15 -12.08
C TYR A 680 -8.75 4.19 -13.14
N ASN A 681 -9.69 3.60 -13.87
CA ASN A 681 -9.44 2.83 -15.08
C ASN A 681 -10.68 2.93 -15.99
N ARG A 682 -10.51 2.72 -17.30
CA ARG A 682 -11.59 2.91 -18.30
C ARG A 682 -12.72 1.88 -18.24
N LYS A 683 -12.55 0.79 -17.50
CA LYS A 683 -13.53 -0.29 -17.39
C LYS A 683 -14.39 -0.20 -16.13
N GLY A 684 -13.97 0.61 -15.16
CA GLY A 684 -14.69 0.81 -13.90
C GLY A 684 -15.72 1.93 -13.96
N ASN A 685 -16.46 2.09 -12.87
CA ASN A 685 -17.41 3.17 -12.65
C ASN A 685 -16.76 4.23 -11.75
N PHE A 686 -16.61 5.46 -12.25
CA PHE A 686 -15.89 6.57 -11.61
C PHE A 686 -16.65 7.88 -11.82
N ASP A 687 -17.79 8.01 -11.15
CA ASP A 687 -18.79 9.06 -11.37
C ASP A 687 -18.19 10.46 -11.13
N ARG A 688 -17.34 10.65 -10.10
CA ARG A 688 -16.67 11.94 -9.82
C ARG A 688 -15.62 12.28 -10.87
N VAL A 689 -14.86 11.30 -11.35
CA VAL A 689 -13.86 11.52 -12.41
C VAL A 689 -14.55 11.88 -13.72
N MET A 690 -15.70 11.27 -14.04
CA MET A 690 -16.50 11.62 -15.21
C MET A 690 -17.05 13.04 -15.10
N ALA A 691 -17.60 13.43 -13.95
CA ALA A 691 -18.03 14.81 -13.71
C ALA A 691 -16.85 15.80 -13.81
N LEU A 692 -15.65 15.44 -13.33
CA LEU A 692 -14.45 16.27 -13.45
C LEU A 692 -14.01 16.44 -14.90
N MET A 693 -14.11 15.41 -15.75
CA MET A 693 -13.85 15.54 -17.19
C MET A 693 -14.78 16.59 -17.83
N GLN A 694 -16.07 16.60 -17.46
CA GLN A 694 -17.01 17.60 -17.95
C GLN A 694 -16.61 19.02 -17.53
N VAL A 695 -16.07 19.20 -16.32
CA VAL A 695 -15.49 20.48 -15.87
C VAL A 695 -14.29 20.87 -16.74
N MET A 696 -13.36 19.95 -16.96
CA MET A 696 -12.12 20.22 -17.70
C MET A 696 -12.36 20.59 -19.16
N PHE A 697 -13.38 20.03 -19.80
CA PHE A 697 -13.76 20.42 -21.16
C PHE A 697 -14.23 21.89 -21.23
N GLN A 698 -15.02 22.35 -20.27
CA GLN A 698 -15.44 23.76 -20.20
C GLN A 698 -14.25 24.68 -19.91
N GLU A 699 -13.32 24.25 -19.08
CA GLU A 699 -12.13 25.03 -18.76
C GLU A 699 -11.25 25.23 -19.99
N GLN A 700 -11.05 24.20 -20.82
CA GLN A 700 -10.25 24.29 -22.04
C GLN A 700 -10.89 25.24 -23.07
N GLU A 701 -12.20 25.26 -23.24
CA GLU A 701 -12.87 26.20 -24.10
C GLU A 701 -12.60 27.65 -23.63
N SER A 702 -12.71 27.90 -22.33
CA SER A 702 -12.46 29.23 -21.77
C SER A 702 -11.02 29.71 -21.95
N LEU A 703 -10.04 28.78 -21.95
CA LEU A 703 -8.63 29.07 -22.18
C LEU A 703 -8.37 29.38 -23.67
N LEU A 704 -9.00 28.65 -24.59
CA LEU A 704 -8.88 28.88 -26.04
C LEU A 704 -9.53 30.19 -26.47
N ASP A 705 -10.69 30.54 -25.91
CA ASP A 705 -11.33 31.82 -26.18
C ASP A 705 -10.45 33.00 -25.73
N LYS A 706 -9.76 32.88 -24.59
CA LYS A 706 -8.79 33.87 -24.11
C LYS A 706 -7.59 34.04 -25.06
N GLU A 707 -7.06 32.95 -25.61
CA GLU A 707 -5.97 33.00 -26.61
C GLU A 707 -6.41 33.62 -27.92
N TYR A 708 -7.67 33.40 -28.34
CA TYR A 708 -8.24 33.98 -29.55
C TYR A 708 -8.41 35.49 -29.42
N ASP A 709 -8.93 35.98 -28.29
CA ASP A 709 -9.07 37.41 -27.99
C ASP A 709 -7.71 38.11 -27.89
N GLU A 710 -6.67 37.45 -27.36
CA GLU A 710 -5.31 38.01 -27.33
C GLU A 710 -4.68 38.13 -28.72
N LYS A 711 -5.02 37.22 -29.64
CA LYS A 711 -4.55 37.26 -31.05
C LYS A 711 -5.37 38.22 -31.92
N ALA A 712 -6.63 38.42 -31.60
CA ALA A 712 -7.55 39.26 -32.38
C ALA A 712 -7.43 40.75 -32.07
N THR A 713 -6.85 41.18 -30.95
CA THR A 713 -6.67 42.57 -30.58
C THR A 713 -5.20 42.92 -30.39
N PRO A 714 -4.49 43.38 -31.42
CA PRO A 714 -3.21 44.03 -31.22
C PRO A 714 -3.44 45.45 -30.65
N ASN A 715 -3.95 45.52 -29.42
CA ASN A 715 -4.05 46.80 -28.73
C ASN A 715 -2.67 47.15 -28.17
N LYS A 716 -1.91 47.90 -28.97
CA LYS A 716 -0.59 48.47 -28.61
C LYS A 716 -0.61 49.21 -27.27
N ASN A 717 -1.77 49.74 -26.86
CA ASN A 717 -1.94 50.45 -25.59
C ASN A 717 -2.07 49.50 -24.40
N ALA A 718 -2.71 48.33 -24.55
CA ALA A 718 -2.79 47.34 -23.47
C ALA A 718 -1.44 46.69 -23.20
N LYS A 719 -0.64 46.35 -24.22
CA LYS A 719 0.76 45.89 -24.05
C LYS A 719 1.63 46.92 -23.36
N ARG A 720 1.42 48.23 -23.66
CA ARG A 720 2.15 49.33 -23.02
C ARG A 720 1.73 49.49 -21.55
N LEU A 721 0.44 49.33 -21.25
CA LEU A 721 -0.07 49.38 -19.87
C LEU A 721 0.43 48.19 -19.04
N LEU A 722 0.40 46.97 -19.58
CA LEU A 722 0.94 45.77 -18.93
C LEU A 722 2.47 45.81 -18.70
N SER A 723 3.23 46.37 -19.69
CA SER A 723 4.66 46.58 -19.49
C SER A 723 4.96 47.71 -18.48
N MET A 724 4.12 48.72 -18.37
CA MET A 724 4.21 49.74 -17.32
C MET A 724 3.88 49.17 -15.94
N MET A 725 2.84 48.36 -15.82
CA MET A 725 2.48 47.68 -14.56
C MET A 725 3.57 46.66 -14.10
N ALA A 726 4.12 45.88 -15.05
CA ALA A 726 5.24 44.97 -14.77
C ALA A 726 6.52 45.74 -14.33
N ASN A 727 6.79 46.87 -14.95
CA ASN A 727 7.91 47.74 -14.55
C ASN A 727 7.66 48.49 -13.23
N MET A 728 6.42 48.80 -12.87
CA MET A 728 6.08 49.32 -11.54
C MET A 728 6.20 48.26 -10.47
N TYR A 729 5.85 46.99 -10.76
CA TYR A 729 5.98 45.87 -9.84
C TYR A 729 7.45 45.52 -9.59
N ASN A 730 8.26 45.49 -10.65
CA ASN A 730 9.73 45.28 -10.54
C ASN A 730 10.46 46.45 -9.83
N LYS A 731 9.98 47.69 -9.96
CA LYS A 731 10.51 48.83 -9.21
C LYS A 731 10.17 48.77 -7.72
N ASN A 732 8.98 48.31 -7.37
CA ASN A 732 8.59 48.20 -5.95
C ASN A 732 9.25 47.00 -5.27
N SER A 733 9.53 45.90 -5.98
CA SER A 733 10.29 44.76 -5.42
C SER A 733 11.76 45.13 -5.18
N SER A 734 12.41 45.91 -6.06
CA SER A 734 13.79 46.34 -5.85
C SER A 734 13.93 47.36 -4.70
N THR A 735 12.88 48.09 -4.35
CA THR A 735 12.88 49.04 -3.21
C THR A 735 12.62 48.33 -1.89
N PHE A 736 12.02 47.14 -1.90
CA PHE A 736 11.82 46.33 -0.67
C PHE A 736 13.10 45.56 -0.27
N TYR A 737 13.85 45.09 -1.30
CA TYR A 737 15.14 44.39 -1.06
C TYR A 737 16.26 45.31 -0.58
N ASN A 738 16.22 46.61 -0.88
CA ASN A 738 17.21 47.60 -0.43
C ASN A 738 16.88 48.23 0.94
N ARG A 739 15.85 47.78 1.64
CA ARG A 739 15.53 48.19 3.04
C ARG A 739 15.75 47.11 4.08
N LEU A 740 16.26 45.95 3.68
CA LEU A 740 16.59 44.81 4.56
C LEU A 740 18.09 44.44 4.54
N ASN A 741 18.95 45.35 4.01
CA ASN A 741 20.43 45.31 4.24
C ASN A 741 20.86 46.52 5.04
#